data_d80aac5d54a6699c7f38969a6a7cb086
#
_entry.id   d80aac5d54a6699c7f38969a6a7cb086
#
_cell.length_a   1.000
_cell.length_b   1.000
_cell.length_c   1.000
_cell.angle_alpha   90.00
_cell.angle_beta   90.00
_cell.angle_gamma   90.00
#
_symmetry.space_group_name_H-M   'P 1'
#
loop_
_entity.id
_entity.type
_entity.pdbx_description
1 polymer ?
#
loop_
_entity_poly.entity_id
_entity_poly.type
_entity_poly.pdbx_seq_one_letter_code
_entity_poly.pdbx_strand_id
1 'polypeptide(L)'
;MNENKLGFEKSLYLKQHAENPIHWQAYGEQPLNKAKELNRPIFLSIGYSSCHWCHVMAHESFENVETASYLNDNFISIKVDREEYPDLDHYYQSACSIMTGRGGWPLTVFLTPDGKPFFAGTYFPNVAKQGMPSFMDVIKQINEAWKTTPSQLIESANKLVEEIKKPISLEKKIEFQGHFPAPSAIINALKNYADVKNGGYGQAPKFPHFAFYEWACEQILEGMIPKEQGQHIVETVERMLMGGLYDHAKGGIHRYSVDDKFLVPHFEKMLYDQAGLLKVLSKLGQFYPSPLIFDSILQTLDYLKTEMIAEENYFFSAQDADSEGTEGLYFTYSKEEFEASFEEAPPEQKIKLDQYLKMFNITEKGNFEHGLNVLSLNPELKAQYYTQEGWQEVREIRRRLLEQRKLRMPPATDRKGLSAWNYLLLSALADVVQYCPVDAIQAQAFSIIKETVESCLQQFIKSEANGKHVLKHTNTLEGQALYLEDYVNFCDAQLRLYEITGNEVFKNNALESLDFTIQNFVKDGIVYVTSFNSSTPGVENLTAPLFDQSYRSSTMTLVHLLSRCSVFRSDFSPEEVFKDKYEELSQFVLTNPLGHGEGLRALSYPLTIFRKVEVPVEWLERPEFLEIRNHFFSRFVMDYHSRKDDSYQICTKNSCEASGKGIEHFQEIFKMKEQSDA
;
A
#
# COMPACT_ATOMS: atom_id res chain seq x y z
N MET A 1 0.34 39.59 2.61
CA MET A 1 -0.19 38.22 2.39
C MET A 1 -0.85 37.77 3.68
N ASN A 2 -2.08 38.15 3.86
CA ASN A 2 -2.88 37.82 5.03
C ASN A 2 -4.13 37.06 4.59
N GLU A 3 -3.92 35.96 3.83
CA GLU A 3 -4.99 35.23 3.19
C GLU A 3 -4.63 33.76 3.04
N ASN A 4 -5.61 32.90 3.20
CA ASN A 4 -5.51 31.47 2.91
C ASN A 4 -5.37 31.26 1.39
N LYS A 5 -4.36 30.51 0.95
CA LYS A 5 -4.07 30.31 -0.48
C LYS A 5 -4.43 28.92 -0.99
N LEU A 6 -4.92 28.03 -0.15
CA LEU A 6 -5.13 26.63 -0.51
C LEU A 6 -6.22 26.41 -1.56
N GLY A 7 -7.14 27.35 -1.74
CA GLY A 7 -8.19 27.29 -2.78
C GLY A 7 -7.65 27.24 -4.21
N PHE A 8 -6.41 27.68 -4.45
CA PHE A 8 -5.77 27.68 -5.77
C PHE A 8 -5.02 26.37 -6.08
N GLU A 9 -4.84 25.50 -5.08
CA GLU A 9 -4.13 24.23 -5.22
C GLU A 9 -4.99 23.19 -5.94
N LYS A 10 -4.35 22.15 -6.52
CA LYS A 10 -5.06 21.05 -7.17
C LYS A 10 -5.41 19.93 -6.20
N SER A 11 -4.59 19.70 -5.16
CA SER A 11 -4.83 18.71 -4.12
C SER A 11 -6.21 18.87 -3.49
N LEU A 12 -6.99 17.80 -3.42
CA LEU A 12 -8.28 17.77 -2.73
C LEU A 12 -8.10 18.07 -1.24
N TYR A 13 -7.07 17.48 -0.61
CA TYR A 13 -6.76 17.73 0.79
C TYR A 13 -6.51 19.20 1.10
N LEU A 14 -5.74 19.88 0.27
CA LEU A 14 -5.48 21.32 0.47
C LEU A 14 -6.77 22.13 0.27
N LYS A 15 -7.59 21.80 -0.73
CA LYS A 15 -8.88 22.47 -0.98
C LYS A 15 -9.88 22.30 0.15
N GLN A 16 -9.90 21.16 0.85
CA GLN A 16 -10.75 20.94 2.03
C GLN A 16 -10.48 21.95 3.16
N HIS A 17 -9.31 22.60 3.14
CA HIS A 17 -8.91 23.63 4.10
C HIS A 17 -8.96 25.06 3.54
N ALA A 18 -9.48 25.28 2.33
CA ALA A 18 -9.50 26.57 1.67
C ALA A 18 -10.33 27.64 2.43
N GLU A 19 -11.39 27.20 3.09
CA GLU A 19 -12.31 28.09 3.85
C GLU A 19 -11.88 28.29 5.33
N ASN A 20 -10.81 27.63 5.77
CA ASN A 20 -10.33 27.84 7.15
C ASN A 20 -9.86 29.29 7.35
N PRO A 21 -10.12 29.91 8.51
CA PRO A 21 -9.68 31.27 8.82
C PRO A 21 -8.15 31.41 9.03
N ILE A 22 -7.43 30.31 9.04
CA ILE A 22 -5.95 30.29 9.10
C ILE A 22 -5.38 30.71 7.75
N HIS A 23 -4.32 31.55 7.75
CA HIS A 23 -3.62 31.99 6.55
C HIS A 23 -2.70 30.88 5.99
N TRP A 24 -3.28 29.74 5.67
CA TRP A 24 -2.59 28.58 5.14
C TRP A 24 -1.82 28.89 3.85
N GLN A 25 -0.63 28.34 3.75
CA GLN A 25 0.20 28.32 2.54
C GLN A 25 0.44 26.85 2.14
N ALA A 26 0.47 26.55 0.85
CA ALA A 26 1.02 25.29 0.38
C ALA A 26 2.54 25.26 0.58
N TYR A 27 3.14 24.08 0.68
CA TYR A 27 4.59 23.94 0.84
C TYR A 27 5.35 24.46 -0.37
N GLY A 28 6.47 25.13 -0.13
CA GLY A 28 7.34 25.65 -1.17
C GLY A 28 8.33 26.70 -0.65
N GLU A 29 9.15 27.22 -1.54
CA GLU A 29 10.16 28.21 -1.17
C GLU A 29 9.58 29.52 -0.61
N GLN A 30 8.43 29.97 -1.15
CA GLN A 30 7.83 31.24 -0.75
C GLN A 30 7.47 31.33 0.73
N PRO A 31 6.73 30.37 1.34
CA PRO A 31 6.43 30.40 2.78
C PRO A 31 7.68 30.17 3.64
N LEU A 32 8.64 29.35 3.19
CA LEU A 32 9.91 29.14 3.89
C LEU A 32 10.74 30.43 3.94
N ASN A 33 10.85 31.15 2.84
CA ASN A 33 11.55 32.44 2.80
C ASN A 33 10.87 33.51 3.67
N LYS A 34 9.51 33.53 3.66
CA LYS A 34 8.73 34.41 4.52
C LYS A 34 8.97 34.15 6.01
N ALA A 35 9.08 32.87 6.41
CA ALA A 35 9.41 32.52 7.79
C ALA A 35 10.78 33.08 8.22
N LYS A 36 11.79 32.96 7.34
CA LYS A 36 13.13 33.51 7.56
C LYS A 36 13.12 35.03 7.65
N GLU A 37 12.47 35.70 6.70
CA GLU A 37 12.38 37.18 6.67
C GLU A 37 11.72 37.74 7.92
N LEU A 38 10.65 37.10 8.42
CA LEU A 38 9.92 37.53 9.60
C LEU A 38 10.47 36.96 10.91
N ASN A 39 11.46 36.07 10.84
CA ASN A 39 11.98 35.30 11.97
C ASN A 39 10.87 34.66 12.81
N ARG A 40 9.89 34.07 12.14
CA ARG A 40 8.74 33.38 12.76
C ARG A 40 8.89 31.87 12.65
N PRO A 41 8.52 31.10 13.69
CA PRO A 41 8.47 29.67 13.59
C PRO A 41 7.35 29.23 12.62
N ILE A 42 7.53 28.06 12.02
CA ILE A 42 6.56 27.48 11.09
C ILE A 42 5.68 26.51 11.86
N PHE A 43 4.36 26.60 11.66
CA PHE A 43 3.40 25.55 11.98
C PHE A 43 3.13 24.73 10.71
N LEU A 44 3.58 23.49 10.70
CA LEU A 44 3.41 22.56 9.60
C LEU A 44 2.37 21.51 9.96
N SER A 45 1.34 21.34 9.13
CA SER A 45 0.33 20.30 9.28
C SER A 45 0.33 19.40 8.04
N ILE A 46 0.58 18.11 8.25
CA ILE A 46 0.61 17.09 7.18
C ILE A 46 -0.55 16.12 7.36
N GLY A 47 -1.21 15.76 6.26
CA GLY A 47 -2.30 14.79 6.21
C GLY A 47 -2.62 14.42 4.78
N TYR A 48 -3.80 13.88 4.56
CA TYR A 48 -4.32 13.49 3.25
C TYR A 48 -5.85 13.56 3.23
N SER A 49 -6.46 13.54 2.05
CA SER A 49 -7.87 13.90 1.86
C SER A 49 -8.87 12.94 2.53
N SER A 50 -8.57 11.65 2.58
CA SER A 50 -9.44 10.62 3.19
C SER A 50 -9.19 10.38 4.68
N CYS A 51 -8.36 11.20 5.32
CA CYS A 51 -7.94 11.03 6.71
C CYS A 51 -8.99 11.58 7.69
N HIS A 52 -9.79 10.69 8.29
CA HIS A 52 -10.84 11.05 9.27
C HIS A 52 -10.30 11.96 10.41
N TRP A 53 -9.21 11.59 11.10
CA TRP A 53 -8.65 12.40 12.19
C TRP A 53 -8.13 13.75 11.73
N CYS A 54 -7.80 13.91 10.42
CA CYS A 54 -7.47 15.21 9.84
C CYS A 54 -8.72 16.08 9.74
N HIS A 55 -9.88 15.51 9.36
CA HIS A 55 -11.17 16.20 9.36
C HIS A 55 -11.59 16.61 10.77
N VAL A 56 -11.49 15.69 11.74
CA VAL A 56 -11.78 15.99 13.15
C VAL A 56 -10.95 17.18 13.65
N MET A 57 -9.63 17.19 13.42
CA MET A 57 -8.76 18.29 13.84
C MET A 57 -9.09 19.62 13.10
N ALA A 58 -9.51 19.54 11.85
CA ALA A 58 -9.95 20.70 11.08
C ALA A 58 -11.18 21.36 11.72
N HIS A 59 -12.24 20.58 11.96
CA HIS A 59 -13.48 21.08 12.56
C HIS A 59 -13.27 21.58 13.99
N GLU A 60 -12.51 20.84 14.80
CA GLU A 60 -12.29 21.22 16.20
C GLU A 60 -11.36 22.45 16.37
N SER A 61 -10.33 22.58 15.52
CA SER A 61 -9.25 23.55 15.78
C SER A 61 -9.00 24.52 14.62
N PHE A 62 -9.04 24.08 13.36
CA PHE A 62 -8.63 24.95 12.23
C PHE A 62 -9.74 25.87 11.74
N GLU A 63 -10.99 25.54 12.00
CA GLU A 63 -12.17 26.38 11.72
C GLU A 63 -12.43 27.39 12.86
N ASN A 64 -11.75 27.24 13.99
CA ASN A 64 -11.91 28.12 15.15
C ASN A 64 -11.20 29.46 14.92
N VAL A 65 -11.95 30.58 15.01
CA VAL A 65 -11.46 31.94 14.75
C VAL A 65 -10.36 32.38 15.75
N GLU A 66 -10.48 31.99 17.04
CA GLU A 66 -9.47 32.33 18.06
C GLU A 66 -8.16 31.62 17.77
N THR A 67 -8.22 30.33 17.47
CA THR A 67 -7.04 29.53 17.07
C THR A 67 -6.38 30.11 15.82
N ALA A 68 -7.20 30.45 14.82
CA ALA A 68 -6.70 31.04 13.57
C ALA A 68 -6.02 32.39 13.79
N SER A 69 -6.66 33.29 14.56
CA SER A 69 -6.05 34.59 14.88
C SER A 69 -4.70 34.42 15.55
N TYR A 70 -4.59 33.52 16.54
CA TYR A 70 -3.32 33.27 17.25
C TYR A 70 -2.22 32.72 16.34
N LEU A 71 -2.57 31.76 15.45
CA LEU A 71 -1.63 31.21 14.47
C LEU A 71 -1.20 32.27 13.47
N ASN A 72 -2.11 33.04 12.91
CA ASN A 72 -1.82 34.09 11.92
C ASN A 72 -0.88 35.17 12.44
N ASP A 73 -0.98 35.50 13.73
CA ASP A 73 -0.15 36.53 14.36
C ASP A 73 1.27 36.04 14.69
N ASN A 74 1.43 34.75 14.99
CA ASN A 74 2.67 34.25 15.60
C ASN A 74 3.44 33.23 14.73
N PHE A 75 2.80 32.58 13.76
CA PHE A 75 3.41 31.50 12.96
C PHE A 75 3.27 31.77 11.46
N ILE A 76 4.07 31.07 10.68
CA ILE A 76 3.78 30.82 9.26
C ILE A 76 3.15 29.44 9.17
N SER A 77 1.89 29.39 8.78
CA SER A 77 1.11 28.13 8.72
C SER A 77 1.23 27.50 7.34
N ILE A 78 1.75 26.28 7.27
CA ILE A 78 1.95 25.52 6.03
C ILE A 78 1.17 24.22 6.12
N LYS A 79 0.44 23.90 5.03
CA LYS A 79 -0.32 22.67 4.88
C LYS A 79 0.35 21.80 3.81
N VAL A 80 0.48 20.49 4.08
CA VAL A 80 1.13 19.52 3.18
C VAL A 80 0.21 18.33 2.95
N ASP A 81 -0.01 17.99 1.70
CA ASP A 81 -0.56 16.70 1.31
C ASP A 81 0.58 15.66 1.26
N ARG A 82 0.53 14.67 2.17
CA ARG A 82 1.54 13.62 2.28
C ARG A 82 1.67 12.78 0.99
N GLU A 83 0.58 12.71 0.23
CA GLU A 83 0.54 11.92 -1.01
C GLU A 83 1.19 12.67 -2.18
N GLU A 84 1.31 13.99 -2.08
CA GLU A 84 2.07 14.80 -3.04
C GLU A 84 3.53 14.96 -2.63
N TYR A 85 3.83 14.89 -1.33
CA TYR A 85 5.18 15.07 -0.77
C TYR A 85 5.55 13.93 0.20
N PRO A 86 5.77 12.70 -0.31
CA PRO A 86 6.09 11.55 0.55
C PRO A 86 7.43 11.68 1.29
N ASP A 87 8.38 12.46 0.76
CA ASP A 87 9.66 12.75 1.41
C ASP A 87 9.49 13.68 2.62
N LEU A 88 8.63 14.72 2.52
CA LEU A 88 8.28 15.58 3.65
C LEU A 88 7.59 14.78 4.75
N ASP A 89 6.61 13.95 4.36
CA ASP A 89 5.92 13.09 5.31
C ASP A 89 6.90 12.16 6.02
N HIS A 90 7.76 11.47 5.29
CA HIS A 90 8.77 10.58 5.86
C HIS A 90 9.73 11.31 6.82
N TYR A 91 10.20 12.50 6.43
CA TYR A 91 11.11 13.32 7.26
C TYR A 91 10.49 13.73 8.58
N TYR A 92 9.29 14.30 8.54
CA TYR A 92 8.64 14.80 9.75
C TYR A 92 7.97 13.70 10.57
N GLN A 93 7.57 12.57 9.97
CA GLN A 93 7.17 11.36 10.70
C GLN A 93 8.35 10.78 11.49
N SER A 94 9.56 10.78 10.92
CA SER A 94 10.78 10.37 11.61
C SER A 94 11.05 11.25 12.82
N ALA A 95 10.93 12.59 12.67
CA ALA A 95 11.02 13.52 13.78
C ALA A 95 10.00 13.22 14.88
N CYS A 96 8.74 12.99 14.51
CA CYS A 96 7.67 12.68 15.44
C CYS A 96 7.94 11.35 16.19
N SER A 97 8.37 10.33 15.47
CA SER A 97 8.68 9.01 16.04
C SER A 97 9.85 9.06 17.02
N ILE A 98 10.92 9.82 16.72
CA ILE A 98 12.05 10.01 17.62
C ILE A 98 11.62 10.75 18.90
N MET A 99 10.74 11.76 18.78
CA MET A 99 10.32 12.59 19.93
C MET A 99 9.26 11.91 20.79
N THR A 100 8.33 11.14 20.21
CA THR A 100 7.11 10.66 20.89
C THR A 100 7.00 9.13 20.96
N GLY A 101 7.88 8.41 20.27
CA GLY A 101 7.82 6.94 20.13
C GLY A 101 6.76 6.45 19.14
N ARG A 102 6.04 7.34 18.46
CA ARG A 102 4.97 6.99 17.51
C ARG A 102 4.82 8.04 16.41
N GLY A 103 4.27 7.64 15.26
CA GLY A 103 3.84 8.50 14.17
C GLY A 103 2.33 8.39 13.94
N GLY A 104 1.84 9.10 12.92
CA GLY A 104 0.43 9.06 12.48
C GLY A 104 -0.05 10.39 11.89
N TRP A 105 -1.27 10.39 11.40
CA TRP A 105 -1.92 11.57 10.84
C TRP A 105 -3.21 11.90 11.60
N PRO A 106 -3.54 13.23 11.70
CA PRO A 106 -2.75 14.36 11.20
C PRO A 106 -1.40 14.47 11.90
N LEU A 107 -0.36 14.87 11.17
CA LEU A 107 0.94 15.15 11.75
C LEU A 107 1.07 16.66 11.98
N THR A 108 1.38 17.04 13.22
CA THR A 108 1.55 18.42 13.68
C THR A 108 3.02 18.65 13.99
N VAL A 109 3.66 19.58 13.30
CA VAL A 109 5.10 19.86 13.51
C VAL A 109 5.34 21.35 13.64
N PHE A 110 6.21 21.76 14.57
CA PHE A 110 6.72 23.12 14.65
C PHE A 110 8.18 23.16 14.26
N LEU A 111 8.48 24.07 13.31
CA LEU A 111 9.80 24.18 12.70
C LEU A 111 10.41 25.54 13.02
N THR A 112 11.74 25.56 13.06
CA THR A 112 12.51 26.79 12.97
C THR A 112 12.26 27.48 11.61
N PRO A 113 12.58 28.77 11.44
CA PRO A 113 12.40 29.46 10.16
C PRO A 113 13.18 28.85 8.98
N ASP A 114 14.21 28.07 9.26
CA ASP A 114 14.96 27.31 8.25
C ASP A 114 14.45 25.88 8.00
N GLY A 115 13.28 25.53 8.57
CA GLY A 115 12.55 24.28 8.26
C GLY A 115 12.93 23.08 9.14
N LYS A 116 13.72 23.25 10.22
CA LYS A 116 14.15 22.17 11.10
C LYS A 116 13.11 21.91 12.21
N PRO A 117 12.68 20.66 12.44
CA PRO A 117 11.69 20.35 13.46
C PRO A 117 12.26 20.47 14.88
N PHE A 118 11.53 21.12 15.78
CA PHE A 118 11.85 21.19 17.19
C PHE A 118 10.72 20.70 18.12
N PHE A 119 9.52 20.50 17.57
CA PHE A 119 8.40 19.87 18.25
C PHE A 119 7.55 19.13 17.24
N ALA A 120 7.07 17.92 17.60
CA ALA A 120 6.16 17.14 16.78
C ALA A 120 5.15 16.37 17.64
N GLY A 121 3.99 16.11 17.06
CA GLY A 121 2.93 15.29 17.59
C GLY A 121 1.93 14.94 16.50
N THR A 122 0.90 14.20 16.85
CA THR A 122 -0.17 13.86 15.91
C THR A 122 -1.40 14.73 16.16
N TYR A 123 -2.55 14.17 16.42
CA TYR A 123 -3.77 14.87 16.75
C TYR A 123 -3.69 15.55 18.14
N PHE A 124 -4.23 16.78 18.23
CA PHE A 124 -4.46 17.51 19.47
C PHE A 124 -5.93 17.98 19.53
N PRO A 125 -6.67 17.67 20.61
CA PRO A 125 -8.05 18.09 20.76
C PRO A 125 -8.20 19.61 20.94
N ASN A 126 -9.40 20.15 20.69
CA ASN A 126 -9.70 21.56 20.96
C ASN A 126 -9.77 21.90 22.46
N VAL A 127 -10.11 20.91 23.30
CA VAL A 127 -10.16 21.01 24.77
C VAL A 127 -9.29 19.91 25.37
N ALA A 128 -8.48 20.24 26.39
CA ALA A 128 -7.62 19.27 27.05
C ALA A 128 -8.42 18.05 27.52
N LYS A 129 -7.99 16.85 27.11
CA LYS A 129 -8.76 15.60 27.26
C LYS A 129 -7.81 14.42 27.51
N GLN A 130 -8.13 13.58 28.48
CA GLN A 130 -7.41 12.31 28.75
C GLN A 130 -5.87 12.46 28.87
N GLY A 131 -5.40 13.56 29.48
CA GLY A 131 -3.96 13.81 29.64
C GLY A 131 -3.28 14.44 28.43
N MET A 132 -3.98 14.68 27.32
CA MET A 132 -3.51 15.45 26.18
C MET A 132 -3.85 16.94 26.37
N PRO A 133 -2.90 17.88 26.12
CA PRO A 133 -3.16 19.31 26.11
C PRO A 133 -4.09 19.67 24.95
N SER A 134 -4.79 20.81 25.06
CA SER A 134 -5.52 21.35 23.91
C SER A 134 -4.56 21.88 22.85
N PHE A 135 -5.01 21.93 21.59
CA PHE A 135 -4.22 22.50 20.50
C PHE A 135 -3.83 23.97 20.80
N MET A 136 -4.76 24.76 21.38
CA MET A 136 -4.51 26.14 21.79
C MET A 136 -3.39 26.23 22.85
N ASP A 137 -3.37 25.32 23.83
CA ASP A 137 -2.31 25.29 24.85
C ASP A 137 -0.95 24.98 24.22
N VAL A 138 -0.91 24.04 23.27
CA VAL A 138 0.31 23.69 22.54
C VAL A 138 0.87 24.90 21.79
N ILE A 139 0.05 25.57 20.96
CA ILE A 139 0.54 26.71 20.17
C ILE A 139 0.98 27.89 21.04
N LYS A 140 0.33 28.11 22.19
CA LYS A 140 0.73 29.13 23.16
C LYS A 140 2.09 28.82 23.81
N GLN A 141 2.27 27.57 24.25
CA GLN A 141 3.53 27.11 24.85
C GLN A 141 4.70 27.15 23.85
N ILE A 142 4.49 26.72 22.62
CA ILE A 142 5.49 26.78 21.55
C ILE A 142 5.91 28.24 21.26
N ASN A 143 4.93 29.13 21.12
CA ASN A 143 5.22 30.55 20.86
C ASN A 143 5.97 31.22 22.02
N GLU A 144 5.60 30.93 23.27
CA GLU A 144 6.32 31.43 24.42
C GLU A 144 7.77 30.91 24.49
N ALA A 145 7.94 29.61 24.25
CA ALA A 145 9.29 29.00 24.16
C ALA A 145 10.13 29.65 23.05
N TRP A 146 9.53 29.90 21.88
CA TRP A 146 10.24 30.58 20.78
C TRP A 146 10.65 31.98 21.12
N LYS A 147 9.83 32.74 21.88
CA LYS A 147 10.17 34.11 22.35
C LYS A 147 11.23 34.16 23.45
N THR A 148 11.19 33.18 24.35
CA THR A 148 12.03 33.20 25.56
C THR A 148 13.36 32.45 25.41
N THR A 149 13.36 31.33 24.68
CA THR A 149 14.51 30.42 24.56
C THR A 149 14.79 29.96 23.12
N PRO A 150 14.80 30.84 22.10
CA PRO A 150 14.94 30.44 20.70
C PRO A 150 16.23 29.66 20.43
N SER A 151 17.34 30.04 21.05
CA SER A 151 18.64 29.38 20.87
C SER A 151 18.61 27.92 21.30
N GLN A 152 17.91 27.59 22.40
CA GLN A 152 17.78 26.20 22.87
C GLN A 152 16.93 25.39 21.92
N LEU A 153 15.85 25.95 21.37
CA LEU A 153 15.00 25.28 20.37
C LEU A 153 15.77 25.00 19.08
N ILE A 154 16.56 25.95 18.60
CA ILE A 154 17.42 25.80 17.43
C ILE A 154 18.48 24.70 17.65
N GLU A 155 19.10 24.67 18.82
CA GLU A 155 20.07 23.62 19.17
C GLU A 155 19.42 22.24 19.21
N SER A 156 18.22 22.14 19.81
CA SER A 156 17.45 20.89 19.85
C SER A 156 17.04 20.43 18.45
N ALA A 157 16.60 21.35 17.59
CA ALA A 157 16.27 21.08 16.20
C ALA A 157 17.47 20.54 15.41
N ASN A 158 18.67 21.15 15.59
CA ASN A 158 19.87 20.66 14.94
C ASN A 158 20.24 19.23 15.37
N LYS A 159 20.16 18.92 16.68
CA LYS A 159 20.42 17.57 17.20
C LYS A 159 19.41 16.54 16.63
N LEU A 160 18.13 16.93 16.54
CA LEU A 160 17.10 16.07 15.98
C LEU A 160 17.35 15.77 14.49
N VAL A 161 17.74 16.79 13.72
CA VAL A 161 18.11 16.62 12.30
C VAL A 161 19.30 15.68 12.13
N GLU A 162 20.33 15.79 12.99
CA GLU A 162 21.46 14.86 12.99
C GLU A 162 21.02 13.42 13.28
N GLU A 163 20.04 13.23 14.18
CA GLU A 163 19.51 11.91 14.51
C GLU A 163 18.71 11.31 13.35
N ILE A 164 17.84 12.12 12.71
CA ILE A 164 17.04 11.70 11.53
C ILE A 164 17.95 11.27 10.37
N LYS A 165 19.09 11.91 10.18
CA LYS A 165 20.04 11.59 9.10
C LYS A 165 20.87 10.34 9.34
N LYS A 166 20.89 9.81 10.56
CA LYS A 166 21.63 8.57 10.82
C LYS A 166 21.03 7.42 10.00
N PRO A 167 21.87 6.67 9.28
CA PRO A 167 21.39 5.47 8.65
C PRO A 167 20.75 4.54 9.69
N ILE A 168 19.68 3.88 9.32
CA ILE A 168 19.06 2.87 10.18
C ILE A 168 20.12 1.80 10.47
N SER A 169 20.53 1.68 11.73
CA SER A 169 21.49 0.66 12.18
C SER A 169 20.84 -0.22 13.24
N LEU A 170 21.18 -1.49 13.25
CA LEU A 170 20.76 -2.41 14.30
C LEU A 170 21.55 -2.09 15.59
N GLU A 171 20.86 -1.72 16.65
CA GLU A 171 21.50 -1.53 18.00
C GLU A 171 22.11 -2.83 18.53
N LYS A 172 21.55 -3.98 18.13
CA LYS A 172 22.08 -5.32 18.44
C LYS A 172 22.20 -6.09 17.12
N LYS A 173 23.44 -6.47 16.79
CA LYS A 173 23.65 -7.47 15.73
C LYS A 173 22.99 -8.77 16.18
N ILE A 174 21.98 -9.21 15.42
CA ILE A 174 21.50 -10.59 15.52
C ILE A 174 22.65 -11.43 14.98
N GLU A 175 23.07 -12.47 15.70
CA GLU A 175 24.08 -13.42 15.16
C GLU A 175 23.48 -14.08 13.91
N PHE A 176 23.86 -13.54 12.77
CA PHE A 176 23.48 -14.06 11.46
C PHE A 176 24.46 -15.20 11.14
N GLN A 177 23.98 -16.43 11.14
CA GLN A 177 24.79 -17.64 10.87
C GLN A 177 25.09 -17.83 9.36
N GLY A 178 25.08 -16.76 8.57
CA GLY A 178 25.41 -16.79 7.15
C GLY A 178 24.31 -17.30 6.20
N HIS A 179 23.18 -17.76 6.73
CA HIS A 179 22.03 -18.19 5.93
C HIS A 179 20.73 -17.59 6.44
N PHE A 180 19.89 -17.12 5.53
CA PHE A 180 18.56 -16.63 5.87
C PHE A 180 17.72 -17.81 6.41
N PRO A 181 16.94 -17.64 7.51
CA PRO A 181 16.16 -18.73 8.09
C PRO A 181 15.16 -19.32 7.10
N ALA A 182 14.89 -20.61 7.21
CA ALA A 182 13.83 -21.24 6.43
C ALA A 182 12.47 -20.55 6.72
N PRO A 183 11.60 -20.34 5.70
CA PRO A 183 10.30 -19.70 5.87
C PRO A 183 9.43 -20.32 6.98
N SER A 184 9.46 -21.65 7.12
CA SER A 184 8.78 -22.37 8.20
C SER A 184 9.27 -21.97 9.60
N ALA A 185 10.56 -21.67 9.76
CA ALA A 185 11.14 -21.21 11.04
C ALA A 185 10.64 -19.80 11.39
N ILE A 186 10.51 -18.91 10.39
CA ILE A 186 9.97 -17.55 10.57
C ILE A 186 8.51 -17.61 11.04
N ILE A 187 7.66 -18.43 10.40
CA ILE A 187 6.27 -18.64 10.81
C ILE A 187 6.19 -19.21 12.24
N ASN A 188 7.07 -20.15 12.56
CA ASN A 188 7.11 -20.71 13.93
C ASN A 188 7.48 -19.65 14.98
N ALA A 189 8.40 -18.75 14.69
CA ALA A 189 8.75 -17.65 15.60
C ALA A 189 7.57 -16.68 15.86
N LEU A 190 6.68 -16.51 14.88
CA LEU A 190 5.50 -15.66 15.01
C LEU A 190 4.32 -16.30 15.75
N LYS A 191 4.35 -17.60 16.07
CA LYS A 191 3.22 -18.30 16.74
C LYS A 191 2.79 -17.66 18.06
N ASN A 192 3.72 -17.13 18.83
CA ASN A 192 3.42 -16.51 20.12
C ASN A 192 2.72 -15.14 19.99
N TYR A 193 2.76 -14.53 18.82
CA TYR A 193 2.11 -13.27 18.50
C TYR A 193 0.78 -13.46 17.76
N ALA A 194 0.48 -14.69 17.33
CA ALA A 194 -0.73 -15.03 16.59
C ALA A 194 -1.97 -14.91 17.46
N ASP A 195 -2.97 -14.16 16.98
CA ASP A 195 -4.31 -14.16 17.57
C ASP A 195 -5.11 -15.33 17.00
N VAL A 196 -5.01 -16.47 17.66
CA VAL A 196 -5.67 -17.72 17.24
C VAL A 196 -7.19 -17.58 17.25
N LYS A 197 -7.74 -16.72 18.10
CA LYS A 197 -9.18 -16.55 18.24
C LYS A 197 -9.77 -15.70 17.10
N ASN A 198 -9.15 -14.57 16.81
CA ASN A 198 -9.70 -13.57 15.89
C ASN A 198 -8.95 -13.49 14.56
N GLY A 199 -7.82 -14.18 14.42
CA GLY A 199 -6.93 -14.08 13.26
C GLY A 199 -5.97 -12.90 13.33
N GLY A 200 -4.95 -12.93 12.49
CA GLY A 200 -3.90 -11.91 12.47
C GLY A 200 -2.89 -12.07 13.60
N TYR A 201 -2.13 -11.03 13.83
CA TYR A 201 -1.05 -10.98 14.80
C TYR A 201 -1.20 -9.75 15.71
N GLY A 202 -0.89 -9.89 16.99
CA GLY A 202 -0.99 -8.81 17.97
C GLY A 202 -2.43 -8.44 18.35
N GLN A 203 -2.59 -7.22 18.84
CA GLN A 203 -3.86 -6.64 19.31
C GLN A 203 -4.31 -5.50 18.37
N ALA A 204 -5.49 -4.95 18.62
CA ALA A 204 -6.01 -3.78 17.90
C ALA A 204 -5.12 -2.53 18.06
N PRO A 205 -5.01 -1.68 17.03
CA PRO A 205 -5.59 -1.84 15.69
C PRO A 205 -4.85 -2.89 14.85
N LYS A 206 -5.58 -3.59 13.95
CA LYS A 206 -5.01 -4.62 13.07
C LYS A 206 -4.92 -4.14 11.63
N PHE A 207 -3.69 -4.07 11.14
CA PHE A 207 -3.39 -3.78 9.73
C PHE A 207 -3.35 -5.07 8.91
N PRO A 208 -3.69 -5.01 7.60
CA PRO A 208 -3.77 -6.21 6.76
C PRO A 208 -2.42 -6.79 6.31
N HIS A 209 -1.28 -6.15 6.58
CA HIS A 209 0.10 -6.65 6.29
C HIS A 209 0.22 -7.44 4.97
N PHE A 210 -0.33 -6.93 3.87
CA PHE A 210 -0.46 -7.68 2.61
C PHE A 210 0.86 -8.21 2.07
N ALA A 211 1.97 -7.46 2.17
CA ALA A 211 3.28 -7.93 1.71
C ALA A 211 3.73 -9.20 2.47
N PHE A 212 3.44 -9.28 3.77
CA PHE A 212 3.73 -10.48 4.57
C PHE A 212 2.85 -11.67 4.14
N TYR A 213 1.54 -11.45 3.95
CA TYR A 213 0.66 -12.53 3.52
C TYR A 213 0.94 -12.96 2.07
N GLU A 214 1.34 -12.05 1.19
CA GLU A 214 1.78 -12.38 -0.16
C GLU A 214 3.00 -13.32 -0.11
N TRP A 215 4.03 -12.97 0.64
CA TRP A 215 5.20 -13.82 0.87
C TRP A 215 4.80 -15.19 1.42
N ALA A 216 3.97 -15.24 2.47
CA ALA A 216 3.58 -16.49 3.09
C ALA A 216 2.81 -17.41 2.12
N CYS A 217 1.91 -16.86 1.29
CA CYS A 217 1.20 -17.62 0.26
C CYS A 217 2.17 -18.19 -0.78
N GLU A 218 3.16 -17.44 -1.25
CA GLU A 218 4.20 -17.93 -2.16
C GLU A 218 4.98 -19.09 -1.52
N GLN A 219 5.39 -18.96 -0.25
CA GLN A 219 6.16 -20.00 0.44
C GLN A 219 5.33 -21.27 0.72
N ILE A 220 4.01 -21.15 0.92
CA ILE A 220 3.11 -22.30 1.04
C ILE A 220 2.98 -23.02 -0.32
N LEU A 221 2.84 -22.27 -1.40
CA LEU A 221 2.73 -22.82 -2.75
C LEU A 221 4.01 -23.53 -3.19
N GLU A 222 5.17 -23.03 -2.80
CA GLU A 222 6.47 -23.65 -3.05
C GLU A 222 6.84 -24.79 -2.08
N GLY A 223 5.97 -25.09 -1.10
CA GLY A 223 6.21 -26.15 -0.12
C GLY A 223 7.20 -25.81 1.01
N MET A 224 7.71 -24.58 1.03
CA MET A 224 8.67 -24.11 2.06
C MET A 224 8.00 -23.84 3.42
N ILE A 225 6.70 -23.60 3.43
CA ILE A 225 5.84 -23.58 4.61
C ILE A 225 4.84 -24.73 4.47
N PRO A 226 4.88 -25.75 5.35
CA PRO A 226 3.88 -26.81 5.37
C PRO A 226 2.46 -26.25 5.53
N LYS A 227 1.48 -26.84 4.83
CA LYS A 227 0.08 -26.35 4.82
C LYS A 227 -0.50 -26.19 6.23
N GLU A 228 -0.18 -27.10 7.13
CA GLU A 228 -0.62 -27.07 8.53
C GLU A 228 -0.06 -25.87 9.29
N GLN A 229 1.17 -25.44 8.98
CA GLN A 229 1.76 -24.22 9.56
C GLN A 229 1.19 -22.96 8.91
N GLY A 230 0.79 -23.03 7.64
CA GLY A 230 0.13 -21.96 6.91
C GLY A 230 -1.34 -21.75 7.25
N GLN A 231 -1.96 -22.64 8.06
CA GLN A 231 -3.40 -22.58 8.36
C GLN A 231 -3.82 -21.24 8.97
N HIS A 232 -3.02 -20.68 9.89
CA HIS A 232 -3.30 -19.38 10.51
C HIS A 232 -3.31 -18.23 9.48
N ILE A 233 -2.47 -18.31 8.44
CA ILE A 233 -2.45 -17.32 7.33
C ILE A 233 -3.79 -17.36 6.59
N VAL A 234 -4.24 -18.56 6.20
CA VAL A 234 -5.54 -18.76 5.51
C VAL A 234 -6.68 -18.23 6.34
N GLU A 235 -6.77 -18.65 7.61
CA GLU A 235 -7.83 -18.23 8.53
C GLU A 235 -7.85 -16.71 8.75
N THR A 236 -6.67 -16.09 8.81
CA THR A 236 -6.58 -14.63 8.95
C THR A 236 -7.15 -13.91 7.74
N VAL A 237 -6.75 -14.30 6.53
CA VAL A 237 -7.28 -13.68 5.30
C VAL A 237 -8.79 -13.92 5.17
N GLU A 238 -9.28 -15.11 5.49
CA GLU A 238 -10.73 -15.36 5.51
C GLU A 238 -11.47 -14.44 6.51
N ARG A 239 -10.92 -14.24 7.71
CA ARG A 239 -11.54 -13.34 8.72
C ARG A 239 -11.55 -11.89 8.26
N MET A 240 -10.51 -11.42 7.57
CA MET A 240 -10.52 -10.11 6.92
C MET A 240 -11.66 -10.00 5.92
N LEU A 241 -11.84 -11.03 5.07
CA LEU A 241 -12.88 -11.04 4.02
C LEU A 241 -14.29 -11.29 4.56
N MET A 242 -14.46 -12.00 5.66
CA MET A 242 -15.76 -12.21 6.31
C MET A 242 -16.14 -11.07 7.25
N GLY A 243 -15.15 -10.36 7.80
CA GLY A 243 -15.35 -9.21 8.69
C GLY A 243 -15.76 -7.95 7.94
N GLY A 244 -15.97 -6.88 8.69
CA GLY A 244 -16.33 -5.58 8.12
C GLY A 244 -15.14 -4.82 7.51
N LEU A 245 -13.93 -5.37 7.62
CA LEU A 245 -12.77 -4.82 6.91
C LEU A 245 -12.95 -4.88 5.38
N TYR A 246 -13.69 -5.88 4.88
CA TYR A 246 -14.09 -5.98 3.48
C TYR A 246 -15.49 -5.39 3.28
N ASP A 247 -15.66 -4.52 2.29
CA ASP A 247 -16.98 -3.94 1.96
C ASP A 247 -17.87 -4.96 1.26
N HIS A 248 -18.78 -5.57 2.01
CA HIS A 248 -19.65 -6.61 1.50
C HIS A 248 -20.68 -6.16 0.46
N ALA A 249 -21.02 -4.87 0.37
CA ALA A 249 -22.00 -4.41 -0.60
C ALA A 249 -21.39 -4.15 -1.97
N LYS A 250 -20.23 -3.45 -2.03
CA LYS A 250 -19.61 -3.03 -3.31
C LYS A 250 -18.31 -3.75 -3.63
N GLY A 251 -17.63 -4.27 -2.63
CA GLY A 251 -16.29 -4.80 -2.76
C GLY A 251 -15.20 -3.79 -2.44
N GLY A 252 -13.96 -4.26 -2.49
CA GLY A 252 -12.80 -3.53 -2.02
C GLY A 252 -12.62 -3.62 -0.50
N ILE A 253 -11.40 -3.33 -0.03
CA ILE A 253 -11.02 -3.44 1.37
C ILE A 253 -10.77 -2.05 1.96
N HIS A 254 -11.19 -1.87 3.21
CA HIS A 254 -10.88 -0.70 4.02
C HIS A 254 -9.45 -0.78 4.59
N ARG A 255 -8.99 0.33 5.15
CA ARG A 255 -7.59 0.57 5.51
C ARG A 255 -7.04 -0.39 6.57
N TYR A 256 -7.69 -0.46 7.74
CA TYR A 256 -7.32 -1.31 8.88
C TYR A 256 -8.52 -1.48 9.80
N SER A 257 -8.47 -2.47 10.68
CA SER A 257 -9.48 -2.68 11.71
C SER A 257 -9.11 -1.95 13.00
N VAL A 258 -10.07 -1.20 13.58
CA VAL A 258 -9.90 -0.54 14.87
C VAL A 258 -10.06 -1.50 16.04
N ASP A 259 -10.65 -2.67 15.81
CA ASP A 259 -10.82 -3.75 16.77
C ASP A 259 -9.93 -4.97 16.44
N ASP A 260 -9.93 -5.97 17.32
CA ASP A 260 -9.14 -7.19 17.20
C ASP A 260 -9.79 -8.28 16.31
N LYS A 261 -11.04 -8.07 15.81
CA LYS A 261 -11.86 -9.08 15.12
C LYS A 261 -12.01 -8.85 13.62
N PHE A 262 -11.40 -7.82 13.08
CA PHE A 262 -11.63 -7.34 11.71
C PHE A 262 -13.09 -6.92 11.44
N LEU A 263 -13.84 -6.47 12.46
CA LEU A 263 -15.24 -6.11 12.36
C LEU A 263 -15.44 -4.62 12.02
N VAL A 264 -14.90 -3.73 12.84
CA VAL A 264 -15.05 -2.29 12.64
C VAL A 264 -13.81 -1.74 11.94
N PRO A 265 -13.91 -1.34 10.67
CA PRO A 265 -12.78 -0.77 9.97
C PRO A 265 -12.65 0.73 10.24
N HIS A 266 -11.47 1.29 9.97
CA HIS A 266 -11.36 2.66 9.53
C HIS A 266 -11.75 2.72 8.06
N PHE A 267 -12.85 3.43 7.74
CA PHE A 267 -13.61 3.21 6.50
C PHE A 267 -12.95 3.75 5.20
N GLU A 268 -11.81 4.41 5.25
CA GLU A 268 -11.10 4.82 4.04
C GLU A 268 -10.69 3.60 3.17
N LYS A 269 -10.70 3.78 1.85
CA LYS A 269 -10.24 2.77 0.89
C LYS A 269 -9.12 3.34 0.04
N MET A 270 -7.90 2.80 0.21
CA MET A 270 -6.72 3.24 -0.51
C MET A 270 -6.44 2.32 -1.71
N LEU A 271 -5.93 2.89 -2.80
CA LEU A 271 -5.61 2.12 -4.01
C LEU A 271 -4.57 1.01 -3.76
N TYR A 272 -3.54 1.30 -2.96
CA TYR A 272 -2.51 0.32 -2.62
C TYR A 272 -3.02 -0.85 -1.77
N ASP A 273 -4.06 -0.66 -0.94
CA ASP A 273 -4.68 -1.75 -0.18
C ASP A 273 -5.45 -2.70 -1.11
N GLN A 274 -6.13 -2.16 -2.14
CA GLN A 274 -6.78 -2.99 -3.16
C GLN A 274 -5.74 -3.82 -3.95
N ALA A 275 -4.61 -3.20 -4.30
CA ALA A 275 -3.52 -3.90 -4.97
C ALA A 275 -2.94 -5.02 -4.10
N GLY A 276 -2.67 -4.73 -2.82
CA GLY A 276 -2.19 -5.73 -1.86
C GLY A 276 -3.16 -6.90 -1.68
N LEU A 277 -4.45 -6.61 -1.56
CA LEU A 277 -5.50 -7.63 -1.47
C LEU A 277 -5.49 -8.55 -2.70
N LEU A 278 -5.48 -7.99 -3.92
CA LEU A 278 -5.48 -8.76 -5.15
C LEU A 278 -4.25 -9.67 -5.27
N LYS A 279 -3.06 -9.18 -4.88
CA LYS A 279 -1.82 -9.98 -4.86
C LYS A 279 -1.91 -11.20 -3.93
N VAL A 280 -2.48 -11.01 -2.75
CA VAL A 280 -2.68 -12.11 -1.78
C VAL A 280 -3.73 -13.10 -2.29
N LEU A 281 -4.91 -12.61 -2.69
CA LEU A 281 -6.04 -13.48 -3.04
C LEU A 281 -5.78 -14.29 -4.31
N SER A 282 -5.06 -13.75 -5.30
CA SER A 282 -4.70 -14.49 -6.52
C SER A 282 -3.86 -15.74 -6.23
N LYS A 283 -2.93 -15.63 -5.28
CA LYS A 283 -2.07 -16.74 -4.85
C LYS A 283 -2.80 -17.69 -3.88
N LEU A 284 -3.52 -17.14 -2.90
CA LEU A 284 -4.29 -17.93 -1.94
C LEU A 284 -5.33 -18.82 -2.65
N GLY A 285 -5.98 -18.32 -3.70
CA GLY A 285 -6.97 -19.05 -4.48
C GLY A 285 -6.45 -20.31 -5.16
N GLN A 286 -5.13 -20.47 -5.34
CA GLN A 286 -4.54 -21.68 -5.92
C GLN A 286 -4.56 -22.88 -4.95
N PHE A 287 -4.27 -22.67 -3.67
CA PHE A 287 -4.21 -23.77 -2.71
C PHE A 287 -5.37 -23.78 -1.72
N TYR A 288 -6.16 -22.73 -1.67
CA TYR A 288 -7.39 -22.63 -0.88
C TYR A 288 -8.53 -22.02 -1.70
N PRO A 289 -9.00 -22.70 -2.76
CA PRO A 289 -10.08 -22.21 -3.61
C PRO A 289 -11.40 -22.15 -2.83
N SER A 290 -12.04 -20.98 -2.83
CA SER A 290 -13.34 -20.79 -2.20
C SER A 290 -14.18 -19.72 -2.91
N PRO A 291 -15.53 -19.82 -2.85
CA PRO A 291 -16.41 -18.78 -3.41
C PRO A 291 -16.11 -17.40 -2.82
N LEU A 292 -15.76 -17.32 -1.53
CA LEU A 292 -15.41 -16.07 -0.85
C LEU A 292 -14.20 -15.38 -1.52
N ILE A 293 -13.11 -16.14 -1.77
CA ILE A 293 -11.90 -15.59 -2.37
C ILE A 293 -12.17 -15.09 -3.79
N PHE A 294 -12.76 -15.91 -4.64
CA PHE A 294 -12.97 -15.56 -6.04
C PHE A 294 -13.97 -14.42 -6.23
N ASP A 295 -15.04 -14.42 -5.42
CA ASP A 295 -16.01 -13.33 -5.45
C ASP A 295 -15.40 -12.02 -4.92
N SER A 296 -14.53 -12.09 -3.90
CA SER A 296 -13.82 -10.91 -3.40
C SER A 296 -12.87 -10.32 -4.45
N ILE A 297 -12.19 -11.16 -5.25
CA ILE A 297 -11.40 -10.66 -6.38
C ILE A 297 -12.32 -9.97 -7.39
N LEU A 298 -13.41 -10.62 -7.82
CA LEU A 298 -14.35 -10.06 -8.80
C LEU A 298 -14.95 -8.73 -8.35
N GLN A 299 -15.42 -8.66 -7.11
CA GLN A 299 -15.99 -7.42 -6.57
C GLN A 299 -14.95 -6.31 -6.42
N THR A 300 -13.70 -6.65 -6.07
CA THR A 300 -12.61 -5.66 -6.00
C THR A 300 -12.27 -5.12 -7.39
N LEU A 301 -12.24 -5.99 -8.42
CA LEU A 301 -12.05 -5.55 -9.81
C LEU A 301 -13.22 -4.67 -10.29
N ASP A 302 -14.47 -5.01 -9.92
CA ASP A 302 -15.64 -4.20 -10.22
C ASP A 302 -15.62 -2.84 -9.50
N TYR A 303 -15.24 -2.81 -8.22
CA TYR A 303 -15.05 -1.58 -7.44
C TYR A 303 -14.01 -0.67 -8.10
N LEU A 304 -12.85 -1.20 -8.46
CA LEU A 304 -11.80 -0.44 -9.15
C LEU A 304 -12.29 0.15 -10.46
N LYS A 305 -13.02 -0.63 -11.26
CA LYS A 305 -13.51 -0.22 -12.59
C LYS A 305 -14.67 0.79 -12.53
N THR A 306 -15.44 0.83 -11.45
CA THR A 306 -16.63 1.68 -11.37
C THR A 306 -16.50 2.88 -10.45
N GLU A 307 -15.63 2.79 -9.43
CA GLU A 307 -15.51 3.83 -8.40
C GLU A 307 -14.13 4.53 -8.42
N MET A 308 -13.09 3.82 -8.86
CA MET A 308 -11.70 4.28 -8.70
C MET A 308 -10.99 4.60 -10.02
N ILE A 309 -11.66 4.50 -11.17
CA ILE A 309 -11.04 4.79 -12.47
C ILE A 309 -11.43 6.19 -12.96
N ALA A 310 -10.45 6.90 -13.54
CA ALA A 310 -10.64 8.18 -14.22
C ALA A 310 -11.17 7.98 -15.65
N GLU A 311 -11.77 9.00 -16.22
CA GLU A 311 -12.15 9.03 -17.64
C GLU A 311 -10.93 8.83 -18.55
N GLU A 312 -9.75 9.29 -18.12
CA GLU A 312 -8.47 9.14 -18.79
C GLU A 312 -7.83 7.75 -18.58
N ASN A 313 -8.52 6.82 -17.94
CA ASN A 313 -8.10 5.44 -17.68
C ASN A 313 -6.81 5.29 -16.84
N TYR A 314 -6.66 6.09 -15.77
CA TYR A 314 -5.78 5.84 -14.64
C TYR A 314 -6.62 5.67 -13.37
N PHE A 315 -6.03 5.23 -12.25
CA PHE A 315 -6.78 5.02 -11.01
C PHE A 315 -6.56 6.15 -10.01
N PHE A 316 -7.65 6.54 -9.35
CA PHE A 316 -7.68 7.50 -8.24
C PHE A 316 -6.97 6.95 -7.01
N SER A 317 -6.50 7.85 -6.13
CA SER A 317 -5.70 7.45 -4.96
C SER A 317 -6.52 6.82 -3.84
N ALA A 318 -7.65 7.42 -3.47
CA ALA A 318 -8.41 7.02 -2.29
C ALA A 318 -9.89 7.40 -2.34
N GLN A 319 -10.68 6.69 -1.53
CA GLN A 319 -12.05 7.06 -1.18
C GLN A 319 -12.11 7.34 0.33
N ASP A 320 -12.79 8.44 0.71
CA ASP A 320 -12.85 8.93 2.07
C ASP A 320 -13.57 7.95 3.02
N ALA A 321 -13.24 8.01 4.30
CA ALA A 321 -13.96 7.32 5.37
C ALA A 321 -15.31 7.97 5.68
N ASP A 322 -15.40 9.29 5.49
CA ASP A 322 -16.52 10.12 5.91
C ASP A 322 -17.50 10.38 4.76
N SER A 323 -18.77 10.31 5.06
CA SER A 323 -19.86 10.82 4.22
C SER A 323 -20.72 11.73 5.06
N GLU A 324 -21.08 12.92 4.52
CA GLU A 324 -21.89 13.94 5.23
C GLU A 324 -21.31 14.31 6.61
N GLY A 325 -19.96 14.25 6.74
CA GLY A 325 -19.22 14.58 7.97
C GLY A 325 -19.26 13.49 9.05
N THR A 326 -19.67 12.27 8.72
CA THR A 326 -19.75 11.14 9.66
C THR A 326 -19.01 9.93 9.11
N GLU A 327 -18.06 9.40 9.90
CA GLU A 327 -17.30 8.20 9.52
C GLU A 327 -18.21 6.98 9.38
N GLY A 328 -18.07 6.26 8.29
CA GLY A 328 -18.75 4.99 8.05
C GLY A 328 -20.23 5.10 7.69
N LEU A 329 -20.85 6.29 7.66
CA LEU A 329 -22.27 6.47 7.39
C LEU A 329 -22.70 5.84 6.06
N TYR A 330 -21.90 6.00 5.01
CA TYR A 330 -22.19 5.40 3.70
C TYR A 330 -22.14 3.88 3.70
N PHE A 331 -21.27 3.27 4.52
CA PHE A 331 -20.95 1.84 4.50
C PHE A 331 -21.78 0.99 5.46
N THR A 332 -22.38 1.61 6.47
CA THR A 332 -23.15 0.94 7.55
C THR A 332 -24.64 0.95 7.30
N TYR A 333 -25.39 0.08 7.98
CA TYR A 333 -26.84 -0.03 7.83
C TYR A 333 -27.52 -0.15 9.21
N SER A 334 -28.64 0.52 9.39
CA SER A 334 -29.56 0.14 10.47
C SER A 334 -30.24 -1.19 10.14
N LYS A 335 -30.89 -1.80 11.12
CA LYS A 335 -31.68 -3.01 10.87
C LYS A 335 -32.83 -2.71 9.92
N GLU A 336 -33.51 -1.58 10.11
CA GLU A 336 -34.63 -1.13 9.29
C GLU A 336 -34.21 -0.89 7.85
N GLU A 337 -33.04 -0.30 7.61
CA GLU A 337 -32.51 -0.10 6.25
C GLU A 337 -32.17 -1.43 5.58
N PHE A 338 -31.61 -2.40 6.34
CA PHE A 338 -31.38 -3.74 5.84
C PHE A 338 -32.71 -4.42 5.46
N GLU A 339 -33.74 -4.36 6.32
CA GLU A 339 -35.07 -4.93 6.06
C GLU A 339 -35.75 -4.25 4.87
N ALA A 340 -35.66 -2.92 4.75
CA ALA A 340 -36.21 -2.14 3.65
C ALA A 340 -35.62 -2.54 2.29
N SER A 341 -34.36 -2.99 2.24
CA SER A 341 -33.75 -3.49 1.00
C SER A 341 -34.46 -4.74 0.42
N PHE A 342 -35.36 -5.37 1.20
CA PHE A 342 -36.15 -6.55 0.80
C PHE A 342 -37.66 -6.24 0.63
N GLU A 343 -38.10 -4.99 0.73
CA GLU A 343 -39.52 -4.64 0.58
C GLU A 343 -40.10 -5.04 -0.78
N GLU A 344 -39.29 -4.90 -1.85
CA GLU A 344 -39.67 -5.29 -3.20
C GLU A 344 -39.15 -6.70 -3.59
N ALA A 345 -38.64 -7.47 -2.62
CA ALA A 345 -38.14 -8.82 -2.88
C ALA A 345 -39.28 -9.83 -3.13
N PRO A 346 -39.03 -10.92 -3.87
CA PRO A 346 -39.96 -12.03 -4.00
C PRO A 346 -40.36 -12.61 -2.64
N PRO A 347 -41.59 -13.16 -2.50
CA PRO A 347 -42.10 -13.66 -1.22
C PRO A 347 -41.18 -14.68 -0.54
N GLU A 348 -40.53 -15.55 -1.31
CA GLU A 348 -39.58 -16.56 -0.81
C GLU A 348 -38.35 -15.92 -0.12
N GLN A 349 -37.91 -14.76 -0.56
CA GLN A 349 -36.80 -14.03 0.08
C GLN A 349 -37.27 -13.29 1.35
N LYS A 350 -38.47 -12.72 1.32
CA LYS A 350 -39.06 -12.08 2.50
C LYS A 350 -39.24 -13.05 3.68
N ILE A 351 -39.62 -14.30 3.40
CA ILE A 351 -39.74 -15.35 4.42
C ILE A 351 -38.37 -15.67 5.06
N LYS A 352 -37.27 -15.49 4.33
CA LYS A 352 -35.90 -15.74 4.82
C LYS A 352 -35.24 -14.54 5.51
N LEU A 353 -35.91 -13.44 5.71
CA LEU A 353 -35.29 -12.19 6.21
C LEU A 353 -34.57 -12.39 7.54
N ASP A 354 -35.15 -13.12 8.50
CA ASP A 354 -34.49 -13.44 9.79
C ASP A 354 -33.17 -14.25 9.58
N GLN A 355 -33.14 -15.11 8.57
CA GLN A 355 -31.93 -15.84 8.21
C GLN A 355 -30.89 -14.88 7.63
N TYR A 356 -31.28 -13.94 6.77
CA TYR A 356 -30.39 -12.95 6.15
C TYR A 356 -29.79 -11.99 7.18
N LEU A 357 -30.61 -11.53 8.14
CA LEU A 357 -30.12 -10.76 9.29
C LEU A 357 -29.02 -11.51 10.05
N LYS A 358 -29.23 -12.80 10.30
CA LYS A 358 -28.21 -13.67 10.92
C LYS A 358 -26.96 -13.84 10.05
N MET A 359 -27.14 -13.98 8.73
CA MET A 359 -26.01 -14.17 7.81
C MET A 359 -25.06 -12.99 7.81
N PHE A 360 -25.58 -11.77 7.93
CA PHE A 360 -24.83 -10.52 7.91
C PHE A 360 -24.62 -9.87 9.29
N ASN A 361 -24.87 -10.63 10.37
CA ASN A 361 -24.73 -10.16 11.76
C ASN A 361 -25.47 -8.86 12.08
N ILE A 362 -26.64 -8.65 11.44
CA ILE A 362 -27.47 -7.45 11.66
C ILE A 362 -28.29 -7.61 12.93
N THR A 363 -28.21 -6.63 13.83
CA THR A 363 -28.94 -6.59 15.08
C THR A 363 -29.59 -5.23 15.29
N GLU A 364 -30.65 -5.15 16.12
CA GLU A 364 -31.32 -3.94 16.54
C GLU A 364 -30.39 -2.95 17.25
N LYS A 365 -29.50 -3.47 18.10
CA LYS A 365 -28.53 -2.65 18.85
C LYS A 365 -27.43 -2.09 17.96
N GLY A 366 -27.17 -2.73 16.82
CA GLY A 366 -26.01 -2.47 15.99
C GLY A 366 -24.69 -3.01 16.58
N ASN A 367 -23.67 -3.00 15.77
CA ASN A 367 -22.28 -3.32 16.14
C ASN A 367 -21.33 -2.12 15.93
N PHE A 368 -21.89 -0.98 15.58
CA PHE A 368 -21.23 0.31 15.37
C PHE A 368 -21.98 1.44 16.05
N GLU A 369 -21.54 2.67 15.93
CA GLU A 369 -22.12 3.86 16.54
C GLU A 369 -23.58 4.07 16.12
N HIS A 370 -24.37 4.72 16.96
CA HIS A 370 -25.77 5.08 16.71
C HIS A 370 -26.72 3.94 16.32
N GLY A 371 -26.40 2.69 16.71
CA GLY A 371 -27.22 1.51 16.38
C GLY A 371 -27.04 0.99 14.95
N LEU A 372 -26.03 1.50 14.24
CA LEU A 372 -25.69 1.03 12.90
C LEU A 372 -24.91 -0.29 12.95
N ASN A 373 -24.97 -1.04 11.85
CA ASN A 373 -24.25 -2.27 11.68
C ASN A 373 -23.23 -2.14 10.54
N VAL A 374 -21.98 -2.45 10.84
CA VAL A 374 -21.00 -2.82 9.83
C VAL A 374 -21.38 -4.20 9.31
N LEU A 375 -21.47 -4.36 7.99
CA LEU A 375 -21.78 -5.64 7.37
C LEU A 375 -20.62 -6.62 7.58
N SER A 376 -20.94 -7.83 8.05
CA SER A 376 -19.97 -8.91 8.17
C SER A 376 -20.66 -10.26 8.01
N LEU A 377 -19.99 -11.25 7.44
CA LEU A 377 -20.54 -12.61 7.31
C LEU A 377 -20.37 -13.35 8.64
N ASN A 378 -21.43 -14.01 9.10
CA ASN A 378 -21.40 -14.79 10.34
C ASN A 378 -20.53 -16.06 10.18
N PRO A 379 -19.39 -16.17 10.87
CA PRO A 379 -18.48 -17.30 10.68
C PRO A 379 -19.07 -18.67 11.09
N GLU A 380 -20.10 -18.69 11.96
CA GLU A 380 -20.79 -19.91 12.35
C GLU A 380 -21.57 -20.55 11.18
N LEU A 381 -21.91 -19.76 10.16
CA LEU A 381 -22.64 -20.21 8.98
C LEU A 381 -21.71 -20.47 7.78
N LYS A 382 -20.40 -20.52 7.97
CA LYS A 382 -19.40 -20.69 6.90
C LYS A 382 -19.69 -21.91 6.00
N ALA A 383 -20.06 -23.05 6.59
CA ALA A 383 -20.37 -24.25 5.82
C ALA A 383 -21.57 -24.05 4.87
N GLN A 384 -22.55 -23.22 5.24
CA GLN A 384 -23.69 -22.86 4.41
C GLN A 384 -23.26 -21.96 3.25
N TYR A 385 -22.44 -20.95 3.51
CA TYR A 385 -21.98 -20.02 2.45
C TYR A 385 -21.20 -20.71 1.33
N TYR A 386 -20.46 -21.79 1.66
CA TYR A 386 -19.58 -22.46 0.70
C TYR A 386 -20.31 -23.47 -0.18
N THR A 387 -21.64 -23.60 -0.01
CA THR A 387 -22.49 -24.25 -1.01
C THR A 387 -22.79 -23.29 -2.17
N GLN A 388 -23.10 -23.84 -3.35
CA GLN A 388 -23.47 -23.04 -4.51
C GLN A 388 -24.69 -22.16 -4.24
N GLU A 389 -25.72 -22.74 -3.63
CA GLU A 389 -26.98 -22.06 -3.30
C GLU A 389 -26.75 -20.96 -2.23
N GLY A 390 -26.02 -21.29 -1.16
CA GLY A 390 -25.73 -20.33 -0.09
C GLY A 390 -24.93 -19.14 -0.58
N TRP A 391 -23.96 -19.36 -1.48
CA TRP A 391 -23.19 -18.24 -2.05
C TRP A 391 -24.02 -17.38 -3.02
N GLN A 392 -24.95 -17.98 -3.75
CA GLN A 392 -25.91 -17.22 -4.56
C GLN A 392 -26.81 -16.33 -3.70
N GLU A 393 -27.27 -16.81 -2.52
CA GLU A 393 -27.99 -15.98 -1.55
C GLU A 393 -27.14 -14.81 -1.06
N VAL A 394 -25.88 -15.03 -0.69
CA VAL A 394 -24.96 -13.95 -0.29
C VAL A 394 -24.84 -12.88 -1.39
N ARG A 395 -24.66 -13.27 -2.64
CA ARG A 395 -24.58 -12.34 -3.78
C ARG A 395 -25.85 -11.54 -3.97
N GLU A 396 -27.02 -12.19 -3.85
CA GLU A 396 -28.31 -11.50 -4.01
C GLU A 396 -28.56 -10.51 -2.88
N ILE A 397 -28.21 -10.84 -1.64
CA ILE A 397 -28.30 -9.91 -0.51
C ILE A 397 -27.39 -8.69 -0.75
N ARG A 398 -26.11 -8.92 -1.11
CA ARG A 398 -25.15 -7.85 -1.43
C ARG A 398 -25.66 -6.93 -2.54
N ARG A 399 -26.24 -7.49 -3.60
CA ARG A 399 -26.82 -6.71 -4.71
C ARG A 399 -27.94 -5.77 -4.21
N ARG A 400 -28.84 -6.24 -3.36
CA ARG A 400 -29.94 -5.43 -2.80
C ARG A 400 -29.42 -4.33 -1.89
N LEU A 401 -28.49 -4.64 -1.02
CA LEU A 401 -27.84 -3.67 -0.16
C LEU A 401 -27.12 -2.57 -0.97
N LEU A 402 -26.45 -2.96 -2.07
CA LEU A 402 -25.79 -2.00 -2.96
C LEU A 402 -26.82 -1.07 -3.64
N GLU A 403 -27.95 -1.61 -4.13
CA GLU A 403 -29.00 -0.76 -4.74
C GLU A 403 -29.55 0.26 -3.75
N GLN A 404 -29.72 -0.11 -2.50
CA GLN A 404 -30.13 0.84 -1.47
C GLN A 404 -29.03 1.87 -1.16
N ARG A 405 -27.77 1.44 -1.07
CA ARG A 405 -26.62 2.34 -0.82
C ARG A 405 -26.47 3.40 -1.91
N LYS A 406 -26.79 3.11 -3.16
CA LYS A 406 -26.75 4.07 -4.28
C LYS A 406 -27.64 5.30 -4.09
N LEU A 407 -28.61 5.23 -3.19
CA LEU A 407 -29.48 6.36 -2.84
C LEU A 407 -28.84 7.33 -1.82
N ARG A 408 -27.71 6.97 -1.24
CA ARG A 408 -26.98 7.78 -0.26
C ARG A 408 -25.93 8.64 -0.93
N MET A 409 -25.51 9.71 -0.25
CA MET A 409 -24.37 10.53 -0.67
C MET A 409 -23.08 9.69 -0.53
N PRO A 410 -22.33 9.44 -1.62
CA PRO A 410 -21.09 8.69 -1.52
C PRO A 410 -19.99 9.52 -0.85
N PRO A 411 -18.99 8.86 -0.21
CA PRO A 411 -17.80 9.53 0.27
C PRO A 411 -17.05 10.25 -0.84
N ALA A 412 -16.29 11.27 -0.48
CA ALA A 412 -15.43 11.95 -1.44
C ALA A 412 -14.37 10.99 -1.99
N THR A 413 -14.12 11.08 -3.28
CA THR A 413 -13.01 10.35 -3.95
C THR A 413 -11.90 11.32 -4.27
N ASP A 414 -10.69 11.05 -3.77
CA ASP A 414 -9.51 11.80 -4.16
C ASP A 414 -9.06 11.36 -5.56
N ARG A 415 -9.33 12.22 -6.52
CA ARG A 415 -9.13 11.94 -7.95
C ARG A 415 -7.71 12.16 -8.45
N LYS A 416 -6.76 12.44 -7.55
CA LYS A 416 -5.36 12.48 -7.97
C LYS A 416 -4.90 11.08 -8.40
N GLY A 417 -4.07 11.02 -9.43
CA GLY A 417 -3.33 9.84 -9.82
C GLY A 417 -1.94 9.88 -9.21
N LEU A 418 -1.55 8.78 -8.55
CA LEU A 418 -0.19 8.58 -8.02
C LEU A 418 0.51 7.49 -8.83
N SER A 419 1.67 7.79 -9.35
CA SER A 419 2.45 6.90 -10.22
C SER A 419 2.73 5.57 -9.52
N ALA A 420 3.35 5.59 -8.34
CA ALA A 420 3.69 4.40 -7.58
C ALA A 420 2.48 3.47 -7.33
N TRP A 421 1.31 4.04 -6.99
CA TRP A 421 0.14 3.24 -6.66
C TRP A 421 -0.55 2.66 -7.89
N ASN A 422 -0.57 3.40 -9.01
CA ASN A 422 -1.08 2.90 -10.28
C ASN A 422 -0.24 1.73 -10.80
N TYR A 423 1.09 1.86 -10.75
CA TYR A 423 1.97 0.76 -11.18
C TYR A 423 1.93 -0.42 -10.21
N LEU A 424 1.79 -0.20 -8.90
CA LEU A 424 1.53 -1.28 -7.94
C LEU A 424 0.25 -2.06 -8.27
N LEU A 425 -0.83 -1.35 -8.63
CA LEU A 425 -2.07 -1.99 -9.06
C LEU A 425 -1.92 -2.74 -10.38
N LEU A 426 -1.22 -2.18 -11.38
CA LEU A 426 -0.95 -2.89 -12.64
C LEU A 426 -0.16 -4.18 -12.40
N SER A 427 0.82 -4.17 -11.49
CA SER A 427 1.53 -5.38 -11.05
C SER A 427 0.57 -6.37 -10.39
N ALA A 428 -0.36 -5.91 -9.54
CA ALA A 428 -1.35 -6.78 -8.89
C ALA A 428 -2.36 -7.39 -9.89
N LEU A 429 -2.79 -6.62 -10.87
CA LEU A 429 -3.66 -7.12 -11.96
C LEU A 429 -2.93 -8.19 -12.79
N ALA A 430 -1.64 -8.00 -13.07
CA ALA A 430 -0.82 -9.01 -13.74
C ALA A 430 -0.69 -10.30 -12.89
N ASP A 431 -0.59 -10.18 -11.56
CA ASP A 431 -0.63 -11.33 -10.64
C ASP A 431 -1.99 -12.05 -10.70
N VAL A 432 -3.11 -11.33 -10.79
CA VAL A 432 -4.43 -11.96 -10.99
C VAL A 432 -4.49 -12.71 -12.32
N VAL A 433 -3.98 -12.14 -13.41
CA VAL A 433 -3.91 -12.81 -14.73
C VAL A 433 -3.06 -14.07 -14.67
N GLN A 434 -1.96 -14.06 -13.92
CA GLN A 434 -1.04 -15.20 -13.85
C GLN A 434 -1.51 -16.27 -12.87
N TYR A 435 -1.94 -15.89 -11.67
CA TYR A 435 -2.10 -16.82 -10.54
C TYR A 435 -3.55 -17.20 -10.23
N CYS A 436 -4.54 -16.39 -10.57
CA CYS A 436 -5.92 -16.76 -10.29
C CYS A 436 -6.35 -17.97 -11.14
N PRO A 437 -6.86 -19.08 -10.56
CA PRO A 437 -7.19 -20.28 -11.32
C PRO A 437 -8.54 -20.19 -12.06
N VAL A 438 -9.16 -19.01 -12.17
CA VAL A 438 -10.48 -18.80 -12.78
C VAL A 438 -10.35 -17.92 -14.02
N ASP A 439 -10.50 -18.53 -15.21
CA ASP A 439 -10.30 -17.86 -16.52
C ASP A 439 -11.10 -16.56 -16.68
N ALA A 440 -12.34 -16.54 -16.21
CA ALA A 440 -13.20 -15.36 -16.30
C ALA A 440 -12.64 -14.18 -15.49
N ILE A 441 -12.01 -14.45 -14.35
CA ILE A 441 -11.35 -13.44 -13.49
C ILE A 441 -10.07 -12.96 -14.16
N GLN A 442 -9.27 -13.87 -14.70
CA GLN A 442 -8.06 -13.52 -15.47
C GLN A 442 -8.40 -12.62 -16.65
N ALA A 443 -9.43 -12.97 -17.42
CA ALA A 443 -9.88 -12.20 -18.57
C ALA A 443 -10.35 -10.78 -18.19
N GLN A 444 -11.05 -10.63 -17.06
CA GLN A 444 -11.48 -9.32 -16.56
C GLN A 444 -10.28 -8.47 -16.13
N ALA A 445 -9.34 -9.04 -15.37
CA ALA A 445 -8.11 -8.33 -14.96
C ALA A 445 -7.28 -7.91 -16.18
N PHE A 446 -7.14 -8.79 -17.17
CA PHE A 446 -6.43 -8.49 -18.41
C PHE A 446 -7.12 -7.41 -19.25
N SER A 447 -8.47 -7.35 -19.26
CA SER A 447 -9.21 -6.25 -19.89
C SER A 447 -8.89 -4.92 -19.24
N ILE A 448 -8.85 -4.86 -17.90
CA ILE A 448 -8.49 -3.64 -17.17
C ILE A 448 -7.05 -3.21 -17.50
N ILE A 449 -6.10 -4.14 -17.53
CA ILE A 449 -4.71 -3.84 -17.94
C ILE A 449 -4.67 -3.20 -19.33
N LYS A 450 -5.35 -3.79 -20.32
CA LYS A 450 -5.38 -3.28 -21.70
C LYS A 450 -5.98 -1.87 -21.81
N GLU A 451 -6.99 -1.57 -20.98
CA GLU A 451 -7.64 -0.27 -20.95
C GLU A 451 -6.76 0.81 -20.28
N THR A 452 -5.90 0.42 -19.33
CA THR A 452 -5.23 1.38 -18.43
C THR A 452 -3.73 1.54 -18.63
N VAL A 453 -3.02 0.52 -19.14
CA VAL A 453 -1.55 0.54 -19.20
C VAL A 453 -0.99 1.69 -20.03
N GLU A 454 -1.56 1.92 -21.23
CA GLU A 454 -1.11 3.00 -22.11
C GLU A 454 -1.40 4.37 -21.50
N SER A 455 -2.56 4.53 -20.90
CA SER A 455 -2.95 5.78 -20.23
C SER A 455 -2.07 6.08 -19.02
N CYS A 456 -1.70 5.07 -18.22
CA CYS A 456 -0.73 5.23 -17.13
C CYS A 456 0.65 5.68 -17.66
N LEU A 457 1.12 5.09 -18.76
CA LEU A 457 2.38 5.51 -19.38
C LEU A 457 2.34 6.97 -19.83
N GLN A 458 1.26 7.38 -20.51
CA GLN A 458 1.07 8.77 -20.97
C GLN A 458 0.94 9.76 -19.81
N GLN A 459 0.23 9.36 -18.75
CA GLN A 459 -0.05 10.23 -17.59
C GLN A 459 1.19 10.47 -16.74
N PHE A 460 1.99 9.42 -16.50
CA PHE A 460 3.07 9.47 -15.51
C PHE A 460 4.47 9.54 -16.10
N ILE A 461 4.66 9.39 -17.41
CA ILE A 461 5.95 9.57 -18.06
C ILE A 461 6.03 10.96 -18.67
N LYS A 462 7.10 11.70 -18.37
CA LYS A 462 7.42 13.00 -18.95
C LYS A 462 8.70 12.90 -19.76
N SER A 463 8.66 13.38 -21.00
CA SER A 463 9.86 13.56 -21.82
C SER A 463 10.54 14.88 -21.47
N GLU A 464 11.81 14.84 -21.09
CA GLU A 464 12.64 16.01 -20.89
C GLU A 464 13.18 16.53 -22.25
N ALA A 465 13.62 17.79 -22.27
CA ALA A 465 14.17 18.43 -23.47
C ALA A 465 15.42 17.72 -24.04
N ASN A 466 16.11 16.94 -23.22
CA ASN A 466 17.28 16.13 -23.61
C ASN A 466 16.89 14.75 -24.20
N GLY A 467 15.58 14.48 -24.34
CA GLY A 467 15.05 13.20 -24.84
C GLY A 467 14.95 12.11 -23.77
N LYS A 468 15.31 12.39 -22.51
CA LYS A 468 15.18 11.45 -21.39
C LYS A 468 13.75 11.40 -20.88
N HIS A 469 13.29 10.23 -20.51
CA HIS A 469 11.99 10.02 -19.87
C HIS A 469 12.17 9.94 -18.34
N VAL A 470 11.35 10.70 -17.62
CA VAL A 470 11.30 10.66 -16.16
C VAL A 470 9.88 10.38 -15.69
N LEU A 471 9.73 9.73 -14.54
CA LEU A 471 8.44 9.48 -13.91
C LEU A 471 7.99 10.72 -13.13
N LYS A 472 6.74 11.13 -13.32
CA LYS A 472 6.06 12.07 -12.43
C LYS A 472 5.47 11.29 -11.27
N HIS A 473 5.54 11.85 -10.08
CA HIS A 473 4.93 11.25 -8.92
C HIS A 473 3.39 11.33 -8.97
N THR A 474 2.87 12.50 -9.31
CA THR A 474 1.43 12.75 -9.39
C THR A 474 1.06 13.56 -10.64
N ASN A 475 -0.23 13.52 -11.00
CA ASN A 475 -0.81 14.36 -12.05
C ASN A 475 -1.25 15.75 -11.55
N THR A 476 -1.18 16.04 -10.26
CA THR A 476 -1.63 17.30 -9.66
C THR A 476 -0.53 18.34 -9.53
N LEU A 477 0.72 17.92 -9.38
CA LEU A 477 1.87 18.82 -9.24
C LEU A 477 2.90 18.62 -10.36
N GLU A 478 3.64 19.69 -10.66
CA GLU A 478 4.77 19.66 -11.58
C GLU A 478 6.06 20.10 -10.88
N GLY A 479 7.19 19.62 -11.38
CA GLY A 479 8.51 20.00 -10.85
C GLY A 479 8.86 19.41 -9.49
N GLN A 480 8.18 18.34 -9.10
CA GLN A 480 8.47 17.60 -7.87
C GLN A 480 9.84 16.90 -7.94
N ALA A 481 10.34 16.50 -6.78
CA ALA A 481 11.43 15.55 -6.68
C ALA A 481 11.09 14.23 -7.38
N LEU A 482 12.11 13.47 -7.79
CA LEU A 482 11.95 12.11 -8.28
C LEU A 482 12.00 11.17 -7.08
N TYR A 483 10.97 10.34 -6.90
CA TYR A 483 10.83 9.45 -5.75
C TYR A 483 11.13 8.00 -6.11
N LEU A 484 11.88 7.31 -5.26
CA LEU A 484 12.25 5.90 -5.42
C LEU A 484 11.03 4.99 -5.65
N GLU A 485 9.95 5.23 -4.91
CA GLU A 485 8.74 4.40 -4.98
C GLU A 485 8.11 4.36 -6.37
N ASP A 486 8.16 5.46 -7.12
CA ASP A 486 7.63 5.52 -8.48
C ASP A 486 8.40 4.59 -9.41
N TYR A 487 9.74 4.63 -9.33
CA TYR A 487 10.61 3.86 -10.19
C TYR A 487 10.60 2.36 -9.90
N VAL A 488 10.60 1.97 -8.62
CA VAL A 488 10.57 0.54 -8.27
C VAL A 488 9.21 -0.10 -8.56
N ASN A 489 8.09 0.62 -8.33
CA ASN A 489 6.78 0.10 -8.68
C ASN A 489 6.55 0.09 -10.20
N PHE A 490 7.07 1.08 -10.93
CA PHE A 490 7.09 1.05 -12.40
C PHE A 490 7.87 -0.16 -12.92
N CYS A 491 9.10 -0.37 -12.44
CA CYS A 491 9.93 -1.51 -12.84
C CYS A 491 9.23 -2.84 -12.58
N ASP A 492 8.64 -3.03 -11.39
CA ASP A 492 7.89 -4.24 -11.04
C ASP A 492 6.69 -4.46 -11.98
N ALA A 493 5.90 -3.42 -12.21
CA ALA A 493 4.76 -3.49 -13.13
C ALA A 493 5.19 -3.86 -14.54
N GLN A 494 6.25 -3.22 -15.07
CA GLN A 494 6.75 -3.50 -16.42
C GLN A 494 7.29 -4.93 -16.53
N LEU A 495 8.01 -5.42 -15.53
CA LEU A 495 8.49 -6.81 -15.50
C LEU A 495 7.33 -7.81 -15.45
N ARG A 496 6.32 -7.57 -14.62
CA ARG A 496 5.12 -8.42 -14.52
C ARG A 496 4.29 -8.40 -15.82
N LEU A 497 4.13 -7.24 -16.44
CA LEU A 497 3.46 -7.11 -17.75
C LEU A 497 4.22 -7.85 -18.85
N TYR A 498 5.57 -7.80 -18.85
CA TYR A 498 6.37 -8.62 -19.75
C TYR A 498 6.10 -10.12 -19.57
N GLU A 499 6.08 -10.59 -18.33
CA GLU A 499 5.89 -12.01 -18.01
C GLU A 499 4.53 -12.56 -18.45
N ILE A 500 3.49 -11.74 -18.49
CA ILE A 500 2.15 -12.17 -18.96
C ILE A 500 1.89 -11.94 -20.45
N THR A 501 2.68 -11.08 -21.13
CA THR A 501 2.43 -10.68 -22.52
C THR A 501 3.53 -11.06 -23.49
N GLY A 502 4.75 -11.28 -23.03
CA GLY A 502 5.93 -11.45 -23.89
C GLY A 502 6.36 -10.21 -24.67
N ASN A 503 5.79 -9.04 -24.37
CA ASN A 503 6.10 -7.79 -25.09
C ASN A 503 7.44 -7.21 -24.60
N GLU A 504 8.46 -7.28 -25.44
CA GLU A 504 9.83 -6.80 -25.16
C GLU A 504 9.91 -5.32 -24.73
N VAL A 505 8.95 -4.48 -25.10
CA VAL A 505 8.92 -3.08 -24.66
C VAL A 505 8.85 -3.00 -23.14
N PHE A 506 8.04 -3.84 -22.51
CA PHE A 506 7.91 -3.87 -21.05
C PHE A 506 9.21 -4.35 -20.36
N LYS A 507 9.90 -5.37 -20.92
CA LYS A 507 11.20 -5.81 -20.38
C LYS A 507 12.24 -4.69 -20.46
N ASN A 508 12.33 -4.03 -21.61
CA ASN A 508 13.29 -2.93 -21.80
C ASN A 508 13.00 -1.79 -20.83
N ASN A 509 11.74 -1.38 -20.70
CA ASN A 509 11.32 -0.36 -19.72
C ASN A 509 11.71 -0.75 -18.28
N ALA A 510 11.52 -2.01 -17.89
CA ALA A 510 11.89 -2.49 -16.56
C ALA A 510 13.40 -2.39 -16.31
N LEU A 511 14.23 -2.88 -17.27
CA LEU A 511 15.68 -2.90 -17.13
C LEU A 511 16.26 -1.46 -17.16
N GLU A 512 15.76 -0.59 -18.03
CA GLU A 512 16.15 0.83 -18.09
C GLU A 512 15.78 1.58 -16.80
N SER A 513 14.56 1.33 -16.28
CA SER A 513 14.13 1.91 -14.99
C SER A 513 15.01 1.45 -13.84
N LEU A 514 15.43 0.18 -13.83
CA LEU A 514 16.29 -0.36 -12.79
C LEU A 514 17.70 0.25 -12.86
N ASP A 515 18.28 0.39 -14.06
CA ASP A 515 19.53 1.13 -14.26
C ASP A 515 19.43 2.57 -13.74
N PHE A 516 18.37 3.26 -14.12
CA PHE A 516 18.13 4.61 -13.65
C PHE A 516 18.04 4.69 -12.13
N THR A 517 17.33 3.75 -11.52
CA THR A 517 17.15 3.68 -10.05
C THR A 517 18.49 3.50 -9.34
N ILE A 518 19.32 2.57 -9.79
CA ILE A 518 20.65 2.34 -9.21
C ILE A 518 21.50 3.62 -9.30
N GLN A 519 21.53 4.27 -10.45
CA GLN A 519 22.37 5.44 -10.69
C GLN A 519 21.93 6.70 -9.92
N ASN A 520 20.64 6.86 -9.64
CA ASN A 520 20.08 8.10 -9.10
C ASN A 520 19.62 8.01 -7.64
N PHE A 521 19.43 6.81 -7.09
CA PHE A 521 18.90 6.60 -5.74
C PHE A 521 19.80 5.75 -4.84
N VAL A 522 20.85 5.09 -5.38
CA VAL A 522 21.75 4.25 -4.59
C VAL A 522 23.14 4.86 -4.55
N LYS A 523 23.69 5.06 -3.36
CA LYS A 523 25.04 5.54 -3.17
C LYS A 523 25.71 4.82 -2.00
N ASP A 524 26.85 4.21 -2.24
CA ASP A 524 27.63 3.46 -1.24
C ASP A 524 26.80 2.37 -0.52
N GLY A 525 25.91 1.69 -1.27
CA GLY A 525 25.00 0.67 -0.75
C GLY A 525 23.83 1.19 0.10
N ILE A 526 23.64 2.50 0.16
CA ILE A 526 22.53 3.17 0.85
C ILE A 526 21.52 3.64 -0.19
N VAL A 527 20.24 3.39 0.07
CA VAL A 527 19.13 3.79 -0.78
C VAL A 527 18.47 5.05 -0.21
N TYR A 528 18.12 5.99 -1.08
CA TYR A 528 17.53 7.26 -0.72
C TYR A 528 16.11 7.40 -1.25
N VAL A 529 15.27 8.15 -0.52
CA VAL A 529 13.86 8.40 -0.89
C VAL A 529 13.74 9.18 -2.20
N THR A 530 14.61 10.21 -2.36
CA THR A 530 14.64 11.07 -3.55
C THR A 530 15.92 10.89 -4.34
N SER A 531 15.88 11.20 -5.62
CA SER A 531 17.08 11.15 -6.44
C SER A 531 18.09 12.23 -6.02
N PHE A 532 19.39 11.97 -6.22
CA PHE A 532 20.48 12.90 -5.85
C PHE A 532 20.42 14.25 -6.56
N ASN A 533 19.74 14.30 -7.72
CA ASN A 533 19.66 15.49 -8.58
C ASN A 533 18.34 16.25 -8.40
N SER A 534 17.47 15.80 -7.49
CA SER A 534 16.20 16.46 -7.19
C SER A 534 15.95 16.40 -5.68
N SER A 535 15.51 17.49 -5.09
CA SER A 535 15.19 17.57 -3.66
C SER A 535 14.03 18.51 -3.42
N THR A 536 13.26 18.22 -2.42
CA THR A 536 12.23 19.14 -1.93
C THR A 536 12.88 20.24 -1.09
N PRO A 537 12.55 21.52 -1.30
CA PRO A 537 13.15 22.62 -0.55
C PRO A 537 13.07 22.42 0.97
N GLY A 538 14.16 22.60 1.69
CA GLY A 538 14.21 22.49 3.15
C GLY A 538 14.33 21.08 3.71
N VAL A 539 14.31 20.06 2.88
CA VAL A 539 14.55 18.66 3.26
C VAL A 539 15.77 18.12 2.55
N GLU A 540 16.67 17.54 3.30
CA GLU A 540 17.83 16.85 2.73
C GLU A 540 17.44 15.43 2.34
N ASN A 541 18.19 14.83 1.41
CA ASN A 541 18.00 13.44 1.01
C ASN A 541 18.04 12.48 2.20
N LEU A 542 16.95 11.78 2.43
CA LEU A 542 16.79 10.78 3.48
C LEU A 542 17.03 9.38 2.96
N THR A 543 17.53 8.52 3.81
CA THR A 543 17.55 7.08 3.55
C THR A 543 16.14 6.54 3.43
N ALA A 544 15.90 5.72 2.43
CA ALA A 544 14.61 5.10 2.22
C ALA A 544 14.35 4.02 3.30
N PRO A 545 13.09 3.88 3.76
CA PRO A 545 12.75 2.93 4.81
C PRO A 545 12.97 1.48 4.35
N LEU A 546 13.46 0.65 5.28
CA LEU A 546 13.66 -0.78 5.06
C LEU A 546 12.41 -1.60 5.37
N PHE A 547 11.51 -1.10 6.23
CA PHE A 547 10.27 -1.78 6.62
C PHE A 547 9.09 -1.36 5.74
N ASP A 548 8.12 -2.25 5.62
CA ASP A 548 6.85 -1.96 4.98
C ASP A 548 6.10 -0.92 5.81
N GLN A 549 5.61 0.12 5.16
CA GLN A 549 4.85 1.20 5.78
C GLN A 549 3.35 0.98 5.53
N SER A 550 2.73 1.89 4.81
CA SER A 550 1.35 1.74 4.35
C SER A 550 1.21 0.61 3.33
N TYR A 551 2.27 0.36 2.57
CA TYR A 551 2.44 -0.74 1.64
C TYR A 551 3.92 -1.14 1.58
N ARG A 552 4.30 -2.04 0.68
CA ARG A 552 5.64 -2.65 0.60
C ARG A 552 6.78 -1.62 0.56
N SER A 553 7.89 -1.96 1.21
CA SER A 553 9.12 -1.15 1.24
C SER A 553 9.71 -0.97 -0.16
N SER A 554 9.93 0.28 -0.59
CA SER A 554 10.57 0.59 -1.87
C SER A 554 12.02 0.10 -1.93
N THR A 555 12.75 0.14 -0.81
CA THR A 555 14.11 -0.41 -0.71
C THR A 555 14.11 -1.92 -0.91
N MET A 556 13.20 -2.64 -0.25
CA MET A 556 13.13 -4.11 -0.36
C MET A 556 12.57 -4.54 -1.71
N THR A 557 11.67 -3.76 -2.32
CA THR A 557 11.23 -3.94 -3.69
C THR A 557 12.41 -3.81 -4.67
N LEU A 558 13.30 -2.83 -4.46
CA LEU A 558 14.53 -2.72 -5.25
C LEU A 558 15.43 -3.95 -5.11
N VAL A 559 15.65 -4.44 -3.88
CA VAL A 559 16.44 -5.68 -3.65
C VAL A 559 15.83 -6.87 -4.39
N HIS A 560 14.51 -7.03 -4.31
CA HIS A 560 13.78 -8.10 -4.98
C HIS A 560 13.91 -8.02 -6.51
N LEU A 561 13.72 -6.83 -7.08
CA LEU A 561 13.87 -6.59 -8.52
C LEU A 561 15.30 -6.86 -9.01
N LEU A 562 16.30 -6.42 -8.25
CA LEU A 562 17.70 -6.72 -8.54
C LEU A 562 17.96 -8.23 -8.57
N SER A 563 17.47 -8.98 -7.58
CA SER A 563 17.58 -10.44 -7.53
C SER A 563 16.96 -11.08 -8.77
N ARG A 564 15.74 -10.68 -9.14
CA ARG A 564 15.03 -11.21 -10.31
C ARG A 564 15.72 -10.85 -11.63
N CYS A 565 16.11 -9.58 -11.78
CA CYS A 565 16.74 -9.09 -13.02
C CYS A 565 18.22 -9.53 -13.17
N SER A 566 18.86 -10.05 -12.11
CA SER A 566 20.24 -10.56 -12.16
C SER A 566 20.43 -11.70 -13.17
N VAL A 567 19.36 -12.41 -13.51
CA VAL A 567 19.38 -13.47 -14.53
C VAL A 567 19.44 -12.94 -15.97
N PHE A 568 19.09 -11.67 -16.19
CA PHE A 568 19.24 -10.98 -17.47
C PHE A 568 20.60 -10.27 -17.55
N ARG A 569 21.03 -9.65 -16.45
CA ARG A 569 22.26 -8.85 -16.37
C ARG A 569 22.93 -9.05 -15.01
N SER A 570 24.19 -9.49 -15.05
CA SER A 570 24.93 -9.84 -13.84
C SER A 570 25.24 -8.65 -12.92
N ASP A 571 25.32 -7.44 -13.45
CA ASP A 571 25.55 -6.19 -12.70
C ASP A 571 24.30 -5.74 -11.89
N PHE A 572 23.14 -6.37 -12.10
CA PHE A 572 21.95 -6.18 -11.27
C PHE A 572 21.95 -7.02 -9.97
N SER A 573 23.03 -7.74 -9.66
CA SER A 573 23.09 -8.48 -8.40
C SER A 573 22.96 -7.55 -7.18
N PRO A 574 22.07 -7.83 -6.22
CA PRO A 574 22.00 -7.07 -4.96
C PRO A 574 23.34 -7.01 -4.22
N GLU A 575 24.12 -8.10 -4.26
CA GLU A 575 25.45 -8.17 -3.64
C GLU A 575 26.41 -7.13 -4.24
N GLU A 576 26.35 -6.91 -5.56
CA GLU A 576 27.15 -5.90 -6.24
C GLU A 576 26.68 -4.46 -5.93
N VAL A 577 25.38 -4.26 -5.87
CA VAL A 577 24.78 -2.93 -5.65
C VAL A 577 24.90 -2.50 -4.19
N PHE A 578 24.61 -3.39 -3.24
CA PHE A 578 24.62 -3.09 -1.81
C PHE A 578 25.94 -3.38 -1.11
N LYS A 579 26.81 -4.18 -1.71
CA LYS A 579 28.13 -4.55 -1.17
C LYS A 579 28.02 -5.06 0.28
N ASP A 580 28.83 -4.51 1.18
CA ASP A 580 28.85 -4.88 2.61
C ASP A 580 27.52 -4.64 3.34
N LYS A 581 26.62 -3.84 2.76
CA LYS A 581 25.32 -3.55 3.36
C LYS A 581 24.28 -4.65 3.14
N TYR A 582 24.49 -5.55 2.18
CA TYR A 582 23.51 -6.60 1.88
C TYR A 582 23.24 -7.54 3.07
N GLU A 583 24.29 -7.89 3.83
CA GLU A 583 24.14 -8.70 5.04
C GLU A 583 23.37 -7.96 6.15
N GLU A 584 23.58 -6.65 6.31
CA GLU A 584 22.85 -5.81 7.28
C GLU A 584 21.34 -5.77 6.97
N LEU A 585 20.93 -5.76 5.70
CA LEU A 585 19.53 -5.82 5.28
C LEU A 585 18.87 -7.13 5.76
N SER A 586 19.56 -8.26 5.62
CA SER A 586 19.05 -9.57 6.07
C SER A 586 18.79 -9.61 7.58
N GLN A 587 19.71 -9.05 8.36
CA GLN A 587 19.55 -8.96 9.81
C GLN A 587 18.38 -8.07 10.19
N PHE A 588 18.21 -6.93 9.50
CA PHE A 588 17.14 -5.97 9.77
C PHE A 588 15.74 -6.57 9.55
N VAL A 589 15.54 -7.27 8.43
CA VAL A 589 14.26 -7.92 8.09
C VAL A 589 13.83 -8.92 9.16
N LEU A 590 14.74 -9.63 9.79
CA LEU A 590 14.44 -10.63 10.80
C LEU A 590 14.05 -10.03 12.18
N THR A 591 14.26 -8.72 12.41
CA THR A 591 13.86 -8.08 13.67
C THR A 591 12.35 -7.99 13.84
N ASN A 592 11.61 -7.82 12.74
CA ASN A 592 10.15 -7.74 12.72
C ASN A 592 9.58 -8.31 11.41
N PRO A 593 9.45 -9.63 11.26
CA PRO A 593 9.00 -10.25 10.01
C PRO A 593 7.66 -9.73 9.47
N LEU A 594 6.70 -9.39 10.34
CA LEU A 594 5.40 -8.84 9.92
C LEU A 594 5.52 -7.48 9.24
N GLY A 595 6.43 -6.64 9.70
CA GLY A 595 6.68 -5.32 9.11
C GLY A 595 7.69 -5.32 7.98
N HIS A 596 8.13 -6.49 7.50
CA HIS A 596 9.13 -6.65 6.44
C HIS A 596 8.75 -7.71 5.43
N GLY A 597 7.47 -7.83 5.10
CA GLY A 597 6.98 -8.84 4.14
C GLY A 597 7.68 -8.80 2.79
N GLU A 598 7.89 -7.59 2.22
CA GLU A 598 8.67 -7.45 0.98
C GLU A 598 10.15 -7.81 1.18
N GLY A 599 10.71 -7.49 2.34
CA GLY A 599 12.07 -7.92 2.70
C GLY A 599 12.20 -9.43 2.81
N LEU A 600 11.19 -10.11 3.35
CA LEU A 600 11.13 -11.57 3.35
C LEU A 600 11.07 -12.12 1.93
N ARG A 601 10.27 -11.54 1.02
CA ARG A 601 10.24 -11.94 -0.41
C ARG A 601 11.59 -11.76 -1.08
N ALA A 602 12.25 -10.64 -0.82
CA ALA A 602 13.54 -10.30 -1.41
C ALA A 602 14.69 -11.23 -0.96
N LEU A 603 14.65 -11.72 0.28
CA LEU A 603 15.80 -12.35 0.94
C LEU A 603 15.61 -13.83 1.29
N SER A 604 14.38 -14.38 1.19
CA SER A 604 14.11 -15.80 1.48
C SER A 604 14.82 -16.77 0.54
N TYR A 605 15.24 -16.30 -0.62
CA TYR A 605 15.89 -17.13 -1.62
C TYR A 605 17.36 -16.75 -1.79
N PRO A 606 18.29 -17.73 -1.76
CA PRO A 606 19.67 -17.51 -2.21
C PRO A 606 19.66 -17.05 -3.68
N LEU A 607 20.53 -16.11 -4.04
CA LEU A 607 20.61 -15.61 -5.42
C LEU A 607 20.88 -16.70 -6.45
N THR A 608 21.49 -17.80 -6.03
CA THR A 608 21.82 -18.96 -6.88
C THR A 608 20.60 -19.72 -7.39
N ILE A 609 19.40 -19.54 -6.77
CA ILE A 609 18.20 -20.26 -7.20
C ILE A 609 17.29 -19.45 -8.13
N PHE A 610 17.59 -18.18 -8.39
CA PHE A 610 16.86 -17.41 -9.39
C PHE A 610 17.14 -17.96 -10.79
N ARG A 611 16.10 -18.22 -11.54
CA ARG A 611 16.14 -18.87 -12.84
C ARG A 611 15.42 -18.05 -13.89
N LYS A 612 16.11 -17.87 -15.02
CA LYS A 612 15.49 -17.41 -16.25
C LYS A 612 14.89 -18.62 -16.98
N VAL A 613 13.61 -18.54 -17.30
CA VAL A 613 12.88 -19.54 -18.08
C VAL A 613 12.62 -18.94 -19.46
N GLU A 614 13.46 -19.33 -20.41
CA GLU A 614 13.39 -18.86 -21.79
C GLU A 614 12.56 -19.83 -22.63
N VAL A 615 11.45 -19.36 -23.24
CA VAL A 615 10.50 -20.16 -24.02
C VAL A 615 10.02 -19.39 -25.25
N PRO A 616 9.42 -20.09 -26.26
CA PRO A 616 8.77 -19.41 -27.37
C PRO A 616 7.61 -18.52 -26.88
N VAL A 617 7.49 -17.31 -27.45
CA VAL A 617 6.40 -16.38 -27.12
C VAL A 617 5.02 -16.95 -27.48
N GLU A 618 4.95 -17.80 -28.50
CA GLU A 618 3.74 -18.50 -28.95
C GLU A 618 3.20 -19.48 -27.88
N TRP A 619 4.01 -19.86 -26.88
CA TRP A 619 3.52 -20.69 -25.76
C TRP A 619 2.53 -19.95 -24.87
N LEU A 620 2.51 -18.63 -24.89
CA LEU A 620 1.49 -17.82 -24.19
C LEU A 620 0.07 -18.07 -24.68
N GLU A 621 -0.11 -18.63 -25.89
CA GLU A 621 -1.41 -19.01 -26.45
C GLU A 621 -1.78 -20.48 -26.14
N ARG A 622 -0.91 -21.25 -25.47
CA ARG A 622 -1.10 -22.66 -25.17
C ARG A 622 -1.58 -22.86 -23.73
N PRO A 623 -2.79 -23.43 -23.52
CA PRO A 623 -3.32 -23.70 -22.18
C PRO A 623 -2.36 -24.52 -21.31
N GLU A 624 -1.69 -25.50 -21.89
CA GLU A 624 -0.75 -26.38 -21.20
C GLU A 624 0.45 -25.61 -20.61
N PHE A 625 0.90 -24.55 -21.27
CA PHE A 625 1.95 -23.67 -20.74
C PHE A 625 1.42 -22.73 -19.67
N LEU A 626 0.23 -22.18 -19.88
CA LEU A 626 -0.39 -21.27 -18.90
C LEU A 626 -0.60 -21.95 -17.56
N GLU A 627 -0.98 -23.22 -17.56
CA GLU A 627 -1.11 -24.04 -16.34
C GLU A 627 0.22 -24.15 -15.58
N ILE A 628 1.35 -24.39 -16.29
CA ILE A 628 2.67 -24.47 -15.64
C ILE A 628 3.12 -23.09 -15.18
N ARG A 629 2.90 -22.05 -15.99
CA ARG A 629 3.30 -20.69 -15.67
C ARG A 629 2.71 -20.21 -14.34
N ASN A 630 1.55 -20.70 -13.95
CA ASN A 630 0.90 -20.38 -12.68
C ASN A 630 1.71 -20.83 -11.46
N HIS A 631 2.73 -21.69 -11.64
CA HIS A 631 3.68 -22.11 -10.61
C HIS A 631 5.01 -21.34 -10.63
N PHE A 632 5.16 -20.32 -11.48
CA PHE A 632 6.37 -19.49 -11.53
C PHE A 632 6.26 -18.31 -10.57
N PHE A 633 6.72 -18.51 -9.33
CA PHE A 633 6.74 -17.48 -8.31
C PHE A 633 8.02 -16.63 -8.37
N SER A 634 8.33 -15.92 -7.30
CA SER A 634 9.38 -14.90 -7.23
C SER A 634 10.75 -15.32 -7.79
N ARG A 635 11.14 -16.57 -7.65
CA ARG A 635 12.45 -17.10 -8.09
C ARG A 635 12.54 -17.40 -9.59
N PHE A 636 11.42 -17.43 -10.31
CA PHE A 636 11.39 -17.64 -11.75
C PHE A 636 11.12 -16.33 -12.48
N VAL A 637 11.87 -16.09 -13.53
CA VAL A 637 11.70 -14.91 -14.40
C VAL A 637 11.54 -15.39 -15.83
N MET A 638 10.42 -15.03 -16.42
CA MET A 638 10.14 -15.41 -17.81
C MET A 638 11.01 -14.61 -18.78
N ASP A 639 11.47 -15.28 -19.82
CA ASP A 639 12.06 -14.67 -21.01
C ASP A 639 11.45 -15.29 -22.25
N TYR A 640 11.15 -14.49 -23.26
CA TYR A 640 10.46 -14.98 -24.44
C TYR A 640 11.31 -14.77 -25.69
N HIS A 641 11.23 -15.71 -26.62
CA HIS A 641 11.87 -15.60 -27.91
C HIS A 641 10.91 -15.93 -29.06
N SER A 642 11.19 -15.38 -30.24
CA SER A 642 10.43 -15.58 -31.47
C SER A 642 11.08 -16.59 -32.44
N ARG A 643 12.00 -17.43 -31.95
CA ARG A 643 12.60 -18.51 -32.76
C ARG A 643 11.55 -19.57 -33.10
N LYS A 644 11.51 -20.01 -34.37
CA LYS A 644 10.53 -20.98 -34.87
C LYS A 644 10.91 -22.44 -34.55
N ASP A 645 11.60 -22.72 -33.47
CA ASP A 645 12.19 -24.03 -33.19
C ASP A 645 11.63 -24.74 -31.94
N ASP A 646 10.59 -24.21 -31.32
CA ASP A 646 9.92 -24.73 -30.11
C ASP A 646 10.90 -25.12 -28.97
N SER A 647 12.06 -24.44 -28.92
CA SER A 647 13.11 -24.69 -27.95
C SER A 647 12.89 -23.93 -26.67
N TYR A 648 13.35 -24.47 -25.53
CA TYR A 648 13.35 -23.81 -24.24
C TYR A 648 14.68 -23.95 -23.51
N GLN A 649 14.94 -23.05 -22.54
CA GLN A 649 16.09 -23.12 -21.65
C GLN A 649 15.69 -22.69 -20.24
N ILE A 650 16.26 -23.33 -19.22
CA ILE A 650 16.16 -22.92 -17.81
C ILE A 650 17.58 -22.67 -17.33
N CYS A 651 17.90 -21.42 -17.03
CA CYS A 651 19.25 -20.99 -16.70
C CYS A 651 19.27 -20.17 -15.40
N THR A 652 20.27 -20.43 -14.56
CA THR A 652 20.67 -19.50 -13.49
C THR A 652 21.51 -18.38 -14.09
N LYS A 653 21.93 -17.42 -13.27
CA LYS A 653 22.88 -16.37 -13.65
C LYS A 653 24.17 -16.93 -14.29
N ASN A 654 24.64 -18.10 -13.87
CA ASN A 654 25.97 -18.63 -14.23
C ASN A 654 25.93 -19.84 -15.16
N SER A 655 24.80 -20.55 -15.28
CA SER A 655 24.74 -21.80 -16.06
C SER A 655 23.32 -22.14 -16.47
N CYS A 656 23.17 -22.82 -17.61
CA CYS A 656 21.91 -23.43 -18.00
C CYS A 656 21.79 -24.83 -17.42
N GLU A 657 20.75 -25.08 -16.68
CA GLU A 657 20.48 -26.32 -15.96
C GLU A 657 19.66 -27.31 -16.78
N ALA A 658 18.82 -26.80 -17.69
CA ALA A 658 18.03 -27.61 -18.59
C ALA A 658 17.80 -26.91 -19.92
N SER A 659 17.68 -27.68 -20.99
CA SER A 659 17.27 -27.22 -22.31
C SER A 659 16.61 -28.35 -23.09
N GLY A 660 15.74 -28.02 -24.02
CA GLY A 660 15.03 -29.02 -24.82
C GLY A 660 14.11 -28.39 -25.85
N LYS A 661 13.19 -29.21 -26.38
CA LYS A 661 12.18 -28.80 -27.33
C LYS A 661 10.84 -29.40 -26.97
N GLY A 662 9.79 -28.63 -27.20
CA GLY A 662 8.40 -29.01 -26.96
C GLY A 662 7.95 -28.82 -25.53
N ILE A 663 6.70 -28.46 -25.39
CA ILE A 663 6.05 -28.12 -24.11
C ILE A 663 5.92 -29.35 -23.20
N GLU A 664 5.67 -30.54 -23.75
CA GLU A 664 5.55 -31.79 -22.98
C GLU A 664 6.87 -32.11 -22.25
N HIS A 665 8.00 -32.04 -22.96
CA HIS A 665 9.31 -32.26 -22.37
C HIS A 665 9.64 -31.16 -21.32
N PHE A 666 9.24 -29.92 -21.58
CA PHE A 666 9.38 -28.84 -20.60
C PHE A 666 8.61 -29.13 -19.31
N GLN A 667 7.37 -29.63 -19.42
CA GLN A 667 6.53 -30.01 -18.26
C GLN A 667 7.19 -31.10 -17.40
N GLU A 668 7.76 -32.13 -18.04
CA GLU A 668 8.45 -33.21 -17.33
C GLU A 668 9.66 -32.68 -16.55
N ILE A 669 10.49 -31.86 -17.19
CA ILE A 669 11.70 -31.29 -16.56
C ILE A 669 11.32 -30.32 -15.44
N PHE A 670 10.31 -29.49 -15.63
CA PHE A 670 9.85 -28.55 -14.59
C PHE A 670 9.35 -29.28 -13.35
N LYS A 671 8.50 -30.31 -13.49
CA LYS A 671 8.01 -31.14 -12.39
C LYS A 671 9.15 -31.85 -11.62
N MET A 672 10.18 -32.34 -12.33
CA MET A 672 11.34 -32.97 -11.68
C MET A 672 12.15 -31.96 -10.86
N LYS A 673 12.28 -30.70 -11.33
CA LYS A 673 13.02 -29.64 -10.63
C LYS A 673 12.27 -29.12 -9.41
N GLU A 674 10.97 -28.96 -9.47
CA GLU A 674 10.17 -28.63 -8.28
C GLU A 674 10.37 -29.65 -7.16
N GLN A 675 10.45 -30.95 -7.49
CA GLN A 675 10.69 -32.02 -6.53
C GLN A 675 12.12 -32.03 -5.97
N SER A 676 13.12 -31.55 -6.71
CA SER A 676 14.52 -31.52 -6.27
C SER A 676 14.86 -30.30 -5.39
N ASP A 677 14.10 -29.21 -5.52
CA ASP A 677 14.31 -27.96 -4.78
C ASP A 677 13.47 -27.89 -3.51
N ALA A 678 12.49 -28.78 -3.33
CA ALA A 678 11.65 -28.95 -2.14
C ALA A 678 12.31 -29.89 -1.11
#